data_98bbfe3aef84df8125b01f9200685351
#
_entry.id   98bbfe3aef84df8125b01f9200685351
#
_cell.length_a   1.000
_cell.length_b   1.000
_cell.length_c   1.000
_cell.angle_alpha   90.00
_cell.angle_beta   90.00
_cell.angle_gamma   90.00
#
_symmetry.space_group_name_H-M   'P 1'
#
loop_
_entity.id
_entity.type
_entity.pdbx_description
1 polymer ?
#
loop_
_entity_poly.entity_id
_entity_poly.type
_entity_poly.pdbx_seq_one_letter_code
_entity_poly.pdbx_strand_id
1 'polypeptide(L)'
;MDLTEPIDILKGVGPRKLQQLQHMGICTLFDLLTYFPRSYEDQSVVTAIANLQAGETATVSGVITGVQERQAARRRMTILTAFISDGTGYLQITWFNQKFLKDKLKVGSRIFATGKITYAYGGQGSFAMSQLSSWEILAKEDGTEDKCGILPVYSITDKINQKFMRQLTTQLLEGMADNSQEDSWELPEVIPADICQQYHLLERNQAVRQVHYPTDAQTLRQARYRLAFEELYLIQCGLLLLKKQSQEKRQGICHRVNGYLVRQLFQALPFQLTNDQQKVWQDICNDMESYVPMRRLLQGDVGSGKTVVAMLALVKTVENGFQGALMAPTEILAHQHYEDFCRLLEPLGVRVALLSGRLSAGKRRGIYEKLAKHEIDIVIGTHALIQDEVQFAALGLAITDEQHRFGINQRALLEQKGDALPDVLVMTATPIPRTLTLTVYGDLDVSMIHQLPPGRKPIRTFVRGEDRRELIYKFVLEEIAKGRQAYVVCPLIESKEESRLSSAQDVYEELSQGIFAGISCGLVHGKLKQKEKEAIMEEFYQGKIKLLVATTVIEVGVNVPNASIMVVEHAQQFGLSQLHQLRGRIGRGEYASYCILVSDGKTENARRRMEIMESTTDGFVLAEEDLKLRGPGQFFGSMQHGLPDLKMADVERDIDILLQARRAALESVDRPEYMSRVLPALRLQYQEQFMNIMEN
;
A
#
# COMPACT_ATOMS: atom_id res chain seq x y z
N MET A 1 22.34 -32.60 2.49
CA MET A 1 21.38 -32.16 1.43
C MET A 1 21.55 -30.66 1.28
N ASP A 2 21.86 -30.16 0.09
CA ASP A 2 21.98 -28.71 -0.14
C ASP A 2 20.60 -28.15 -0.57
N LEU A 3 20.13 -27.11 0.11
CA LEU A 3 18.84 -26.50 -0.15
C LEU A 3 18.75 -25.80 -1.52
N THR A 4 19.89 -25.53 -2.16
CA THR A 4 19.97 -24.97 -3.50
C THR A 4 19.79 -26.03 -4.60
N GLU A 5 19.77 -27.33 -4.23
CA GLU A 5 19.55 -28.42 -5.18
C GLU A 5 18.15 -28.35 -5.81
N PRO A 6 18.04 -28.81 -7.09
CA PRO A 6 16.76 -28.83 -7.80
C PRO A 6 15.74 -29.73 -7.14
N ILE A 7 14.45 -29.36 -7.23
CA ILE A 7 13.34 -30.09 -6.58
C ILE A 7 13.08 -31.49 -7.15
N ASP A 8 13.64 -31.84 -8.30
CA ASP A 8 13.47 -33.14 -8.96
C ASP A 8 14.18 -34.31 -8.27
N ILE A 9 15.04 -34.03 -7.29
CA ILE A 9 15.65 -35.05 -6.44
C ILE A 9 14.63 -35.70 -5.50
N LEU A 10 13.47 -35.04 -5.21
CA LEU A 10 12.44 -35.58 -4.36
C LEU A 10 11.65 -36.70 -5.07
N LYS A 11 11.37 -37.78 -4.31
CA LYS A 11 10.60 -38.91 -4.85
C LYS A 11 9.20 -38.47 -5.32
N GLY A 12 8.87 -38.82 -6.55
CA GLY A 12 7.57 -38.52 -7.15
C GLY A 12 7.52 -37.25 -8.02
N VAL A 13 8.63 -36.51 -8.16
CA VAL A 13 8.75 -35.37 -9.06
C VAL A 13 9.30 -35.85 -10.42
N GLY A 14 8.39 -36.20 -11.34
CA GLY A 14 8.75 -36.49 -12.72
C GLY A 14 8.71 -35.25 -13.61
N PRO A 15 9.20 -35.33 -14.89
CA PRO A 15 9.38 -34.15 -15.76
C PRO A 15 8.13 -33.26 -15.91
N ARG A 16 6.94 -33.85 -15.98
CA ARG A 16 5.66 -33.12 -16.08
C ARG A 16 5.34 -32.35 -14.81
N LYS A 17 5.60 -32.92 -13.65
CA LYS A 17 5.37 -32.28 -12.36
C LYS A 17 6.41 -31.23 -12.05
N LEU A 18 7.66 -31.47 -12.43
CA LEU A 18 8.74 -30.50 -12.36
C LEU A 18 8.37 -29.21 -13.09
N GLN A 19 7.94 -29.30 -14.34
CA GLN A 19 7.49 -28.13 -15.11
C GLN A 19 6.33 -27.38 -14.43
N GLN A 20 5.41 -28.09 -13.79
CA GLN A 20 4.30 -27.46 -13.09
C GLN A 20 4.73 -26.76 -11.80
N LEU A 21 5.66 -27.35 -11.05
CA LEU A 21 6.25 -26.72 -9.85
C LEU A 21 7.06 -25.48 -10.22
N GLN A 22 7.84 -25.55 -11.32
CA GLN A 22 8.57 -24.38 -11.85
C GLN A 22 7.63 -23.23 -12.24
N HIS A 23 6.46 -23.51 -12.83
CA HIS A 23 5.44 -22.50 -13.09
C HIS A 23 4.83 -21.89 -11.82
N MET A 24 4.94 -22.56 -10.69
CA MET A 24 4.53 -22.03 -9.37
C MET A 24 5.69 -21.30 -8.65
N GLY A 25 6.84 -21.15 -9.30
CA GLY A 25 8.04 -20.56 -8.71
C GLY A 25 8.82 -21.49 -7.79
N ILE A 26 8.56 -22.82 -7.84
CA ILE A 26 9.22 -23.80 -6.98
C ILE A 26 10.25 -24.55 -7.84
N CYS A 27 11.50 -24.11 -7.79
CA CYS A 27 12.62 -24.67 -8.58
C CYS A 27 13.59 -25.48 -7.72
N THR A 28 13.81 -25.07 -6.47
CA THR A 28 14.76 -25.66 -5.52
C THR A 28 14.07 -26.21 -4.29
N LEU A 29 14.82 -26.94 -3.45
CA LEU A 29 14.33 -27.39 -2.16
C LEU A 29 14.03 -26.22 -1.22
N PHE A 30 14.82 -25.14 -1.31
CA PHE A 30 14.56 -23.91 -0.56
C PHE A 30 13.26 -23.23 -0.96
N ASP A 31 12.93 -23.22 -2.26
CA ASP A 31 11.66 -22.67 -2.72
C ASP A 31 10.48 -23.46 -2.16
N LEU A 32 10.57 -24.80 -2.15
CA LEU A 32 9.52 -25.64 -1.54
C LEU A 32 9.36 -25.38 -0.05
N LEU A 33 10.48 -25.26 0.67
CA LEU A 33 10.49 -25.03 2.12
C LEU A 33 9.91 -23.67 2.50
N THR A 34 10.10 -22.68 1.63
CA THR A 34 9.57 -21.30 1.79
C THR A 34 8.25 -21.09 1.06
N TYR A 35 7.65 -22.15 0.48
CA TYR A 35 6.31 -22.12 -0.09
C TYR A 35 5.27 -22.37 1.00
N PHE A 36 4.96 -21.32 1.76
CA PHE A 36 4.12 -21.43 2.94
C PHE A 36 2.64 -21.70 2.63
N PRO A 37 1.91 -22.41 3.52
CA PRO A 37 0.48 -22.61 3.38
C PRO A 37 -0.28 -21.28 3.42
N ARG A 38 -1.27 -21.12 2.53
CA ARG A 38 -2.17 -19.95 2.52
C ARG A 38 -3.23 -19.98 3.64
N SER A 39 -3.60 -21.17 4.08
CA SER A 39 -4.61 -21.41 5.13
C SER A 39 -4.40 -22.78 5.77
N TYR A 40 -5.16 -23.06 6.80
CA TYR A 40 -5.09 -24.33 7.52
C TYR A 40 -6.49 -24.91 7.70
N GLU A 41 -6.61 -26.22 7.63
CA GLU A 41 -7.80 -26.99 7.96
C GLU A 41 -7.57 -27.66 9.32
N ASP A 42 -8.30 -27.24 10.34
CA ASP A 42 -8.25 -27.87 11.64
C ASP A 42 -9.11 -29.15 11.65
N GLN A 43 -8.46 -30.29 11.60
CA GLN A 43 -9.12 -31.61 11.71
C GLN A 43 -8.99 -32.19 13.13
N SER A 44 -8.45 -31.45 14.08
CA SER A 44 -8.32 -31.91 15.47
C SER A 44 -9.67 -31.93 16.20
N VAL A 45 -10.61 -31.11 15.76
CA VAL A 45 -11.96 -31.04 16.33
C VAL A 45 -12.93 -31.86 15.47
N VAL A 46 -13.08 -33.13 15.80
CA VAL A 46 -14.12 -33.98 15.20
C VAL A 46 -15.46 -33.73 15.87
N THR A 47 -16.41 -33.21 15.10
CA THR A 47 -17.78 -32.97 15.59
C THR A 47 -18.62 -34.24 15.47
N ALA A 48 -19.26 -34.63 16.58
CA ALA A 48 -20.19 -35.74 16.54
C ALA A 48 -21.38 -35.44 15.61
N ILE A 49 -21.83 -36.42 14.83
CA ILE A 49 -22.89 -36.23 13.82
C ILE A 49 -24.19 -35.71 14.47
N ALA A 50 -24.48 -36.10 15.71
CA ALA A 50 -25.62 -35.59 16.46
C ALA A 50 -25.59 -34.06 16.76
N ASN A 51 -24.39 -33.45 16.79
CA ASN A 51 -24.20 -32.05 17.13
C ASN A 51 -24.05 -31.15 15.91
N LEU A 52 -24.18 -31.68 14.70
CA LEU A 52 -24.03 -30.91 13.46
C LEU A 52 -25.15 -29.88 13.30
N GLN A 53 -24.79 -28.69 12.75
CA GLN A 53 -25.76 -27.66 12.40
C GLN A 53 -25.67 -27.34 10.90
N ALA A 54 -26.84 -27.20 10.25
CA ALA A 54 -26.89 -26.86 8.85
C ALA A 54 -26.36 -25.44 8.59
N GLY A 55 -25.48 -25.30 7.59
CA GLY A 55 -24.84 -24.04 7.24
C GLY A 55 -23.40 -23.90 7.73
N GLU A 56 -22.99 -24.65 8.75
CA GLU A 56 -21.62 -24.67 9.28
C GLU A 56 -20.70 -25.60 8.49
N THR A 57 -19.40 -25.35 8.57
CA THR A 57 -18.36 -26.28 8.10
C THR A 57 -17.87 -27.07 9.29
N ALA A 58 -17.94 -28.41 9.19
CA ALA A 58 -17.53 -29.30 10.27
C ALA A 58 -16.67 -30.46 9.73
N THR A 59 -15.78 -30.97 10.61
CA THR A 59 -15.06 -32.24 10.39
C THR A 59 -15.75 -33.34 11.11
N VAL A 60 -16.03 -34.44 10.38
CA VAL A 60 -16.74 -35.63 10.90
C VAL A 60 -15.88 -36.86 10.64
N SER A 61 -15.82 -37.74 11.62
CA SER A 61 -15.24 -39.08 11.48
C SER A 61 -16.34 -40.14 11.63
N GLY A 62 -16.46 -41.03 10.69
CA GLY A 62 -17.49 -42.10 10.76
C GLY A 62 -17.14 -43.33 9.94
N VAL A 63 -17.80 -44.45 10.25
CA VAL A 63 -17.66 -45.68 9.52
C VAL A 63 -18.63 -45.69 8.34
N ILE A 64 -18.18 -46.06 7.14
CA ILE A 64 -19.02 -46.18 5.95
C ILE A 64 -19.98 -47.35 6.16
N THR A 65 -21.27 -47.07 6.22
CA THR A 65 -22.34 -48.05 6.42
C THR A 65 -22.98 -48.48 5.09
N GLY A 66 -22.86 -47.66 4.04
CA GLY A 66 -23.39 -47.97 2.73
C GLY A 66 -22.87 -47.00 1.66
N VAL A 67 -22.85 -47.46 0.41
CA VAL A 67 -22.46 -46.67 -0.76
C VAL A 67 -23.51 -46.82 -1.85
N GLN A 68 -23.99 -45.72 -2.40
CA GLN A 68 -25.01 -45.71 -3.46
C GLN A 68 -24.55 -44.92 -4.66
N GLU A 69 -24.70 -45.47 -5.86
CA GLU A 69 -24.44 -44.78 -7.12
C GLU A 69 -25.77 -44.47 -7.82
N ARG A 70 -25.96 -43.24 -8.26
CA ARG A 70 -27.10 -42.80 -9.08
C ARG A 70 -26.64 -42.02 -10.29
N GLN A 71 -27.34 -42.17 -11.41
CA GLN A 71 -27.16 -41.29 -12.56
C GLN A 71 -28.30 -40.26 -12.62
N ALA A 72 -27.95 -38.98 -12.73
CA ALA A 72 -28.94 -37.91 -12.88
C ALA A 72 -29.51 -37.93 -14.30
N ALA A 73 -30.83 -38.12 -14.44
CA ALA A 73 -31.53 -38.37 -15.72
C ALA A 73 -31.36 -37.19 -16.73
N ARG A 74 -31.20 -35.96 -16.30
CA ARG A 74 -31.12 -34.77 -17.19
C ARG A 74 -29.70 -34.26 -17.54
N ARG A 75 -28.60 -34.74 -16.89
CA ARG A 75 -27.25 -34.16 -17.05
C ARG A 75 -26.12 -35.17 -17.30
N ARG A 76 -26.40 -36.46 -17.55
CA ARG A 76 -25.37 -37.55 -17.63
C ARG A 76 -24.31 -37.48 -16.48
N MET A 77 -24.71 -37.00 -15.31
CA MET A 77 -23.83 -36.78 -14.16
C MET A 77 -23.97 -37.99 -13.21
N THR A 78 -22.84 -38.58 -12.83
CA THR A 78 -22.82 -39.65 -11.84
C THR A 78 -22.73 -39.04 -10.44
N ILE A 79 -23.62 -39.45 -9.55
CA ILE A 79 -23.67 -39.08 -8.16
C ILE A 79 -23.33 -40.30 -7.33
N LEU A 80 -22.24 -40.22 -6.57
CA LEU A 80 -21.81 -41.22 -5.63
C LEU A 80 -22.09 -40.75 -4.21
N THR A 81 -22.87 -41.48 -3.44
CA THR A 81 -23.22 -41.12 -2.05
C THR A 81 -22.75 -42.20 -1.11
N ALA A 82 -21.96 -41.85 -0.11
CA ALA A 82 -21.63 -42.71 1.02
C ALA A 82 -22.44 -42.29 2.26
N PHE A 83 -22.94 -43.30 2.97
CA PHE A 83 -23.60 -43.13 4.27
C PHE A 83 -22.58 -43.49 5.34
N ILE A 84 -22.35 -42.57 6.27
CA ILE A 84 -21.41 -42.75 7.38
C ILE A 84 -22.13 -42.63 8.71
N SER A 85 -21.64 -43.36 9.71
CA SER A 85 -22.11 -43.26 11.09
C SER A 85 -20.92 -43.24 12.05
N ASP A 86 -21.03 -42.41 13.09
CA ASP A 86 -20.09 -42.35 14.20
C ASP A 86 -20.67 -42.98 15.48
N GLY A 87 -21.84 -43.59 15.38
CA GLY A 87 -22.58 -44.11 16.52
C GLY A 87 -23.56 -43.11 17.15
N THR A 88 -23.42 -41.80 16.88
CA THR A 88 -24.33 -40.73 17.38
C THR A 88 -25.38 -40.34 16.36
N GLY A 89 -25.12 -40.58 15.07
CA GLY A 89 -26.00 -40.21 13.99
C GLY A 89 -25.57 -40.79 12.63
N TYR A 90 -26.26 -40.35 11.56
CA TYR A 90 -25.95 -40.66 10.19
C TYR A 90 -25.75 -39.41 9.37
N LEU A 91 -24.72 -39.40 8.49
CA LEU A 91 -24.42 -38.33 7.57
C LEU A 91 -24.26 -38.88 6.14
N GLN A 92 -24.78 -38.14 5.16
CA GLN A 92 -24.61 -38.46 3.74
C GLN A 92 -23.45 -37.62 3.16
N ILE A 93 -22.46 -38.27 2.56
CA ILE A 93 -21.39 -37.61 1.83
C ILE A 93 -21.56 -37.87 0.35
N THR A 94 -21.56 -36.83 -0.48
CA THR A 94 -21.88 -36.92 -1.90
C THR A 94 -20.74 -36.38 -2.78
N TRP A 95 -20.33 -37.18 -3.77
CA TRP A 95 -19.35 -36.81 -4.81
C TRP A 95 -20.03 -36.80 -6.19
N PHE A 96 -19.63 -35.83 -7.01
CA PHE A 96 -20.15 -35.68 -8.37
C PHE A 96 -19.08 -36.05 -9.40
N ASN A 97 -19.44 -36.86 -10.41
CA ASN A 97 -18.59 -37.31 -11.53
C ASN A 97 -17.26 -38.00 -11.12
N GLN A 98 -17.22 -38.63 -9.94
CA GLN A 98 -16.02 -39.31 -9.42
C GLN A 98 -16.25 -40.85 -9.30
N LYS A 99 -16.52 -41.52 -10.40
CA LYS A 99 -16.78 -42.99 -10.42
C LYS A 99 -15.65 -43.82 -9.84
N PHE A 100 -14.39 -43.38 -9.99
CA PHE A 100 -13.20 -44.08 -9.49
C PHE A 100 -13.16 -44.23 -7.96
N LEU A 101 -13.99 -43.47 -7.24
CA LEU A 101 -14.06 -43.54 -5.78
C LEU A 101 -14.87 -44.76 -5.30
N LYS A 102 -15.71 -45.36 -6.15
CA LYS A 102 -16.54 -46.50 -5.78
C LYS A 102 -15.73 -47.68 -5.25
N ASP A 103 -14.57 -47.93 -5.88
CA ASP A 103 -13.69 -49.05 -5.49
C ASP A 103 -12.90 -48.74 -4.20
N LYS A 104 -12.78 -47.48 -3.84
CA LYS A 104 -12.09 -46.99 -2.61
C LYS A 104 -13.03 -46.92 -1.42
N LEU A 105 -14.31 -46.60 -1.62
CA LEU A 105 -15.31 -46.45 -0.57
C LEU A 105 -15.88 -47.82 -0.16
N LYS A 106 -15.14 -48.56 0.66
CA LYS A 106 -15.57 -49.88 1.14
C LYS A 106 -16.41 -49.76 2.42
N VAL A 107 -17.54 -50.45 2.49
CA VAL A 107 -18.34 -50.55 3.72
C VAL A 107 -17.49 -51.12 4.85
N GLY A 108 -17.56 -50.49 6.02
CA GLY A 108 -16.76 -50.83 7.19
C GLY A 108 -15.42 -50.09 7.30
N SER A 109 -15.01 -49.34 6.26
CA SER A 109 -13.85 -48.41 6.37
C SER A 109 -14.25 -47.15 7.11
N ARG A 110 -13.30 -46.56 7.88
CA ARG A 110 -13.51 -45.27 8.53
C ARG A 110 -13.12 -44.17 7.57
N ILE A 111 -13.93 -43.11 7.50
CA ILE A 111 -13.67 -41.91 6.70
C ILE A 111 -13.67 -40.68 7.59
N PHE A 112 -12.71 -39.82 7.36
CA PHE A 112 -12.71 -38.41 7.83
C PHE A 112 -13.16 -37.54 6.67
N ALA A 113 -14.08 -36.60 6.93
CA ALA A 113 -14.54 -35.68 5.92
C ALA A 113 -14.79 -34.28 6.55
N THR A 114 -14.28 -33.26 5.91
CA THR A 114 -14.50 -31.84 6.25
C THR A 114 -15.28 -31.17 5.13
N GLY A 115 -16.37 -30.48 5.47
CA GLY A 115 -17.16 -29.79 4.46
C GLY A 115 -18.37 -29.08 5.07
N LYS A 116 -19.10 -28.37 4.21
CA LYS A 116 -20.29 -27.64 4.61
C LYS A 116 -21.48 -28.59 4.83
N ILE A 117 -22.11 -28.47 6.00
CA ILE A 117 -23.27 -29.28 6.39
C ILE A 117 -24.53 -28.66 5.78
N THR A 118 -25.35 -29.50 5.16
CA THR A 118 -26.64 -29.15 4.57
C THR A 118 -27.67 -30.21 4.95
N TYR A 119 -28.96 -29.92 4.75
CA TYR A 119 -29.99 -30.99 4.90
C TYR A 119 -29.98 -31.89 3.67
N ALA A 120 -30.15 -33.19 3.92
CA ALA A 120 -30.24 -34.19 2.86
C ALA A 120 -31.55 -34.03 2.05
N TYR A 121 -31.46 -34.22 0.73
CA TYR A 121 -32.63 -34.11 -0.13
C TYR A 121 -33.59 -35.30 0.13
N GLY A 122 -34.79 -35.02 0.61
CA GLY A 122 -35.85 -36.04 0.78
C GLY A 122 -35.96 -36.71 2.16
N GLY A 123 -35.15 -36.30 3.15
CA GLY A 123 -35.25 -36.83 4.51
C GLY A 123 -35.47 -35.75 5.57
N GLN A 124 -36.58 -35.77 6.33
CA GLN A 124 -36.73 -34.90 7.47
C GLN A 124 -35.65 -35.21 8.52
N GLY A 125 -34.72 -34.28 8.76
CA GLY A 125 -33.73 -34.37 9.83
C GLY A 125 -32.41 -35.07 9.55
N SER A 126 -32.13 -35.49 8.30
CA SER A 126 -30.83 -36.08 7.93
C SER A 126 -29.86 -34.98 7.40
N PHE A 127 -28.61 -35.03 7.85
CA PHE A 127 -27.57 -34.15 7.34
C PHE A 127 -26.85 -34.70 6.11
N ALA A 128 -26.41 -33.81 5.23
CA ALA A 128 -25.61 -34.14 4.05
C ALA A 128 -24.43 -33.22 3.93
N MET A 129 -23.34 -33.69 3.32
CA MET A 129 -22.14 -32.96 3.00
C MET A 129 -21.84 -33.18 1.51
N SER A 130 -21.95 -32.13 0.69
CA SER A 130 -21.76 -32.20 -0.76
C SER A 130 -20.62 -31.30 -1.27
N GLN A 131 -20.21 -30.34 -0.49
CA GLN A 131 -19.04 -29.49 -0.74
C GLN A 131 -17.94 -29.86 0.25
N LEU A 132 -17.14 -30.87 -0.16
CA LEU A 132 -16.03 -31.36 0.64
C LEU A 132 -14.80 -30.47 0.39
N SER A 133 -14.23 -29.94 1.45
CA SER A 133 -12.91 -29.30 1.41
C SER A 133 -11.79 -30.33 1.48
N SER A 134 -11.98 -31.37 2.29
CA SER A 134 -11.05 -32.52 2.37
C SER A 134 -11.79 -33.81 2.77
N TRP A 135 -11.21 -34.94 2.42
CA TRP A 135 -11.65 -36.25 2.92
C TRP A 135 -10.54 -37.30 2.78
N GLU A 136 -10.51 -38.26 3.71
CA GLU A 136 -9.54 -39.35 3.75
C GLU A 136 -10.19 -40.64 4.27
N ILE A 137 -9.81 -41.77 3.65
CA ILE A 137 -10.26 -43.10 4.09
C ILE A 137 -9.11 -43.77 4.84
N LEU A 138 -9.33 -44.16 6.08
CA LEU A 138 -8.38 -44.92 6.88
C LEU A 138 -8.52 -46.38 6.56
N ALA A 139 -7.42 -47.03 6.13
CA ALA A 139 -7.40 -48.50 5.90
C ALA A 139 -7.45 -49.21 7.25
N LYS A 140 -8.09 -50.39 7.29
CA LYS A 140 -8.40 -51.15 8.51
C LYS A 140 -7.22 -51.71 9.32
N GLU A 141 -5.96 -51.53 8.86
CA GLU A 141 -4.84 -52.37 9.38
C GLU A 141 -3.63 -51.63 9.96
N ASP A 142 -3.58 -50.33 9.94
CA ASP A 142 -2.47 -49.65 10.57
C ASP A 142 -2.92 -48.99 11.89
N GLY A 143 -2.47 -49.58 13.02
CA GLY A 143 -2.61 -49.06 14.37
C GLY A 143 -1.81 -47.77 14.64
N THR A 144 -1.69 -46.92 13.65
CA THR A 144 -1.19 -45.54 13.78
C THR A 144 -2.35 -44.72 14.32
N GLU A 145 -2.15 -44.22 15.55
CA GLU A 145 -2.99 -43.23 16.21
C GLU A 145 -3.46 -42.17 15.22
N ASP A 146 -4.75 -41.82 15.28
CA ASP A 146 -5.39 -40.79 14.50
C ASP A 146 -4.52 -39.51 14.47
N LYS A 147 -3.82 -39.28 13.37
CA LYS A 147 -3.17 -37.97 13.13
C LYS A 147 -4.24 -36.93 12.79
N CYS A 148 -5.16 -36.73 13.74
CA CYS A 148 -6.03 -35.56 13.76
C CYS A 148 -5.19 -34.36 14.10
N GLY A 149 -4.98 -33.44 13.16
CA GLY A 149 -4.15 -32.26 13.35
C GLY A 149 -4.55 -31.13 12.44
N ILE A 150 -3.86 -30.03 12.55
CA ILE A 150 -4.00 -28.87 11.69
C ILE A 150 -3.26 -29.14 10.38
N LEU A 151 -3.99 -29.29 9.27
CA LEU A 151 -3.42 -29.60 7.96
C LEU A 151 -3.18 -28.33 7.12
N PRO A 152 -2.00 -28.20 6.48
CA PRO A 152 -1.70 -27.08 5.62
C PRO A 152 -2.48 -27.13 4.30
N VAL A 153 -2.95 -25.97 3.83
CA VAL A 153 -3.56 -25.77 2.51
C VAL A 153 -2.68 -24.86 1.68
N TYR A 154 -2.04 -25.40 0.66
CA TYR A 154 -1.14 -24.67 -0.22
C TYR A 154 -1.90 -24.00 -1.38
N SER A 155 -1.36 -22.93 -1.93
CA SER A 155 -1.80 -22.42 -3.23
C SER A 155 -1.38 -23.42 -4.32
N ILE A 156 -2.33 -23.92 -5.11
CA ILE A 156 -2.08 -24.94 -6.14
C ILE A 156 -2.69 -24.52 -7.47
N THR A 157 -2.17 -25.12 -8.55
CA THR A 157 -2.76 -25.04 -9.89
C THR A 157 -3.65 -26.26 -10.14
N ASP A 158 -4.50 -26.22 -11.15
CA ASP A 158 -5.43 -27.33 -11.51
C ASP A 158 -4.76 -28.69 -11.75
N LYS A 159 -3.44 -28.71 -11.95
CA LYS A 159 -2.65 -29.89 -12.29
C LYS A 159 -1.88 -30.50 -11.11
N ILE A 160 -1.79 -29.80 -9.98
CA ILE A 160 -1.17 -30.25 -8.73
C ILE A 160 -2.23 -30.31 -7.64
N ASN A 161 -2.26 -31.39 -6.85
CA ASN A 161 -3.21 -31.52 -5.75
C ASN A 161 -2.56 -31.34 -4.38
N GLN A 162 -3.36 -31.02 -3.37
CA GLN A 162 -2.91 -30.78 -1.97
C GLN A 162 -2.12 -31.96 -1.42
N LYS A 163 -2.58 -33.20 -1.70
CA LYS A 163 -1.93 -34.41 -1.20
C LYS A 163 -0.49 -34.51 -1.69
N PHE A 164 -0.24 -34.16 -2.95
CA PHE A 164 1.09 -34.20 -3.52
C PHE A 164 2.01 -33.13 -2.90
N MET A 165 1.51 -31.90 -2.72
CA MET A 165 2.28 -30.85 -2.05
C MET A 165 2.63 -31.25 -0.60
N ARG A 166 1.66 -31.76 0.15
CA ARG A 166 1.89 -32.27 1.52
C ARG A 166 2.93 -33.40 1.55
N GLN A 167 2.91 -34.33 0.58
CA GLN A 167 3.91 -35.41 0.50
C GLN A 167 5.32 -34.87 0.24
N LEU A 168 5.48 -33.90 -0.66
CA LEU A 168 6.79 -33.29 -0.94
C LEU A 168 7.34 -32.54 0.28
N THR A 169 6.50 -31.73 0.95
CA THR A 169 6.92 -30.99 2.14
C THR A 169 7.24 -31.94 3.31
N THR A 170 6.49 -33.04 3.47
CA THR A 170 6.80 -34.06 4.50
C THR A 170 8.17 -34.71 4.23
N GLN A 171 8.44 -35.16 2.98
CA GLN A 171 9.75 -35.75 2.62
C GLN A 171 10.90 -34.79 2.91
N LEU A 172 10.72 -33.49 2.64
CA LEU A 172 11.74 -32.48 2.90
C LEU A 172 11.94 -32.27 4.41
N LEU A 173 10.88 -32.18 5.18
CA LEU A 173 10.92 -31.96 6.62
C LEU A 173 11.42 -33.18 7.43
N GLU A 174 11.23 -34.41 6.91
CA GLU A 174 11.80 -35.62 7.52
C GLU A 174 13.33 -35.61 7.45
N GLY A 175 13.95 -35.02 6.40
CA GLY A 175 15.40 -34.81 6.30
C GLY A 175 15.93 -33.67 7.19
N MET A 176 15.06 -32.82 7.75
CA MET A 176 15.42 -31.71 8.61
C MET A 176 15.66 -32.25 10.02
N ALA A 177 16.90 -32.39 10.39
CA ALA A 177 17.46 -32.90 11.65
C ALA A 177 16.54 -33.61 12.67
N ASP A 178 16.64 -34.90 12.66
CA ASP A 178 16.74 -35.66 13.91
C ASP A 178 18.25 -35.87 14.13
N ASN A 179 18.85 -35.40 15.23
CA ASN A 179 20.29 -35.40 15.53
C ASN A 179 20.97 -36.79 15.48
N SER A 180 20.33 -37.77 14.89
CA SER A 180 20.74 -39.17 14.87
C SER A 180 21.06 -39.73 13.46
N GLN A 181 20.91 -38.97 12.38
CA GLN A 181 21.22 -39.44 11.02
C GLN A 181 22.31 -38.61 10.34
N GLU A 182 23.25 -39.29 9.65
CA GLU A 182 24.38 -38.68 8.92
C GLU A 182 23.96 -37.75 7.77
N ASP A 183 22.69 -37.76 7.34
CA ASP A 183 22.13 -36.95 6.23
C ASP A 183 21.21 -35.81 6.72
N SER A 184 21.26 -35.44 8.01
CA SER A 184 20.44 -34.36 8.54
C SER A 184 20.92 -32.98 8.04
N TRP A 185 19.99 -32.08 7.77
CA TRP A 185 20.27 -30.71 7.38
C TRP A 185 19.51 -29.71 8.26
N GLU A 186 20.09 -28.53 8.47
CA GLU A 186 19.51 -27.45 9.26
C GLU A 186 19.55 -26.13 8.49
N LEU A 187 18.52 -25.31 8.70
CA LEU A 187 18.57 -23.93 8.25
C LEU A 187 19.47 -23.12 9.17
N PRO A 188 20.50 -22.46 8.67
CA PRO A 188 21.32 -21.59 9.50
C PRO A 188 20.48 -20.49 10.13
N GLU A 189 20.69 -20.19 11.42
CA GLU A 189 20.00 -19.09 12.08
C GLU A 189 20.49 -17.74 11.53
N VAL A 190 19.55 -16.91 11.11
CA VAL A 190 19.82 -15.61 10.49
C VAL A 190 19.78 -14.49 11.52
N ILE A 191 18.86 -14.58 12.49
CA ILE A 191 18.69 -13.56 13.51
C ILE A 191 19.65 -13.83 14.67
N PRO A 192 20.38 -12.81 15.16
CA PRO A 192 21.24 -12.95 16.32
C PRO A 192 20.51 -13.47 17.56
N ALA A 193 21.20 -14.28 18.37
CA ALA A 193 20.59 -14.97 19.51
C ALA A 193 20.01 -14.02 20.58
N ASP A 194 20.64 -12.88 20.80
CA ASP A 194 20.16 -11.84 21.72
C ASP A 194 18.86 -11.20 21.22
N ILE A 195 18.74 -10.98 19.92
CA ILE A 195 17.49 -10.50 19.29
C ILE A 195 16.40 -11.58 19.39
N CYS A 196 16.75 -12.85 19.14
CA CYS A 196 15.81 -13.96 19.35
C CYS A 196 15.25 -14.02 20.77
N GLN A 197 16.11 -13.82 21.77
CA GLN A 197 15.70 -13.78 23.18
C GLN A 197 14.84 -12.54 23.50
N GLN A 198 15.26 -11.36 23.04
CA GLN A 198 14.57 -10.09 23.28
C GLN A 198 13.12 -10.09 22.77
N TYR A 199 12.89 -10.69 21.59
CA TYR A 199 11.58 -10.74 20.96
C TYR A 199 10.86 -12.09 21.12
N HIS A 200 11.39 -13.00 21.95
CA HIS A 200 10.83 -14.33 22.23
C HIS A 200 10.53 -15.15 20.96
N LEU A 201 11.47 -15.12 20.01
CA LEU A 201 11.34 -15.82 18.74
C LEU A 201 11.63 -17.31 18.89
N LEU A 202 10.83 -18.14 18.20
CA LEU A 202 11.13 -19.57 18.07
C LEU A 202 12.43 -19.78 17.29
N GLU A 203 13.08 -20.92 17.51
CA GLU A 203 14.16 -21.39 16.65
C GLU A 203 13.67 -21.53 15.19
N ARG A 204 14.53 -21.19 14.22
CA ARG A 204 14.17 -21.14 12.82
C ARG A 204 13.65 -22.47 12.27
N ASN A 205 14.35 -23.56 12.56
CA ASN A 205 13.97 -24.90 12.12
C ASN A 205 12.64 -25.32 12.71
N GLN A 206 12.42 -25.06 13.99
CA GLN A 206 11.16 -25.32 14.66
C GLN A 206 10.02 -24.49 14.05
N ALA A 207 10.24 -23.21 13.76
CA ALA A 207 9.21 -22.35 13.15
C ALA A 207 8.80 -22.83 11.76
N VAL A 208 9.76 -23.24 10.92
CA VAL A 208 9.46 -23.79 9.59
C VAL A 208 8.69 -25.10 9.70
N ARG A 209 9.06 -26.01 10.61
CA ARG A 209 8.28 -27.23 10.82
C ARG A 209 6.85 -26.93 11.25
N GLN A 210 6.67 -26.02 12.22
CA GLN A 210 5.38 -25.69 12.80
C GLN A 210 4.49 -24.88 11.84
N VAL A 211 5.04 -24.17 10.87
CA VAL A 211 4.23 -23.51 9.83
C VAL A 211 3.71 -24.50 8.81
N HIS A 212 4.44 -25.58 8.52
CA HIS A 212 3.97 -26.61 7.59
C HIS A 212 3.07 -27.65 8.28
N TYR A 213 3.46 -28.08 9.49
CA TYR A 213 2.72 -29.09 10.29
C TYR A 213 2.61 -28.62 11.74
N PRO A 214 1.67 -27.73 12.04
CA PRO A 214 1.48 -27.21 13.39
C PRO A 214 0.92 -28.28 14.33
N THR A 215 1.48 -28.35 15.53
CA THR A 215 0.97 -29.20 16.59
C THR A 215 -0.32 -28.67 17.18
N ASP A 216 -0.43 -27.35 17.27
CA ASP A 216 -1.58 -26.62 17.81
C ASP A 216 -1.65 -25.18 17.25
N ALA A 217 -2.76 -24.50 17.49
CA ALA A 217 -2.98 -23.13 17.03
C ALA A 217 -2.06 -22.07 17.68
N GLN A 218 -1.56 -22.33 18.88
CA GLN A 218 -0.66 -21.40 19.57
C GLN A 218 0.74 -21.49 18.96
N THR A 219 1.25 -22.69 18.77
CA THR A 219 2.55 -22.94 18.15
C THR A 219 2.58 -22.43 16.70
N LEU A 220 1.47 -22.61 15.96
CA LEU A 220 1.33 -22.02 14.63
C LEU A 220 1.46 -20.49 14.65
N ARG A 221 0.80 -19.81 15.60
CA ARG A 221 0.92 -18.35 15.73
C ARG A 221 2.33 -17.90 16.02
N GLN A 222 3.04 -18.61 16.93
CA GLN A 222 4.43 -18.32 17.24
C GLN A 222 5.36 -18.56 16.04
N ALA A 223 5.15 -19.63 15.28
CA ALA A 223 5.89 -19.93 14.06
C ALA A 223 5.71 -18.85 13.00
N ARG A 224 4.45 -18.42 12.76
CA ARG A 224 4.16 -17.30 11.84
C ARG A 224 4.80 -16.00 12.29
N TYR A 225 4.71 -15.67 13.59
CA TYR A 225 5.35 -14.50 14.16
C TYR A 225 6.85 -14.51 13.88
N ARG A 226 7.53 -15.64 14.14
CA ARG A 226 8.97 -15.83 13.91
C ARG A 226 9.35 -15.61 12.43
N LEU A 227 8.64 -16.23 11.51
CA LEU A 227 8.95 -16.16 10.08
C LEU A 227 8.60 -14.79 9.47
N ALA A 228 7.50 -14.16 9.89
CA ALA A 228 7.16 -12.79 9.51
C ALA A 228 8.20 -11.78 10.05
N PHE A 229 8.66 -11.95 11.29
CA PHE A 229 9.72 -11.13 11.86
C PHE A 229 11.02 -11.28 11.06
N GLU A 230 11.44 -12.51 10.72
CA GLU A 230 12.65 -12.75 9.92
C GLU A 230 12.56 -12.07 8.54
N GLU A 231 11.45 -12.24 7.83
CA GLU A 231 11.24 -11.66 6.52
C GLU A 231 11.35 -10.12 6.57
N LEU A 232 10.65 -9.50 7.51
CA LEU A 232 10.67 -8.05 7.71
C LEU A 232 12.03 -7.55 8.21
N TYR A 233 12.70 -8.29 9.08
CA TYR A 233 14.03 -7.97 9.59
C TYR A 233 15.07 -7.96 8.46
N LEU A 234 15.07 -8.99 7.60
CA LEU A 234 15.98 -9.07 6.46
C LEU A 234 15.76 -7.89 5.50
N ILE A 235 14.53 -7.57 5.16
CA ILE A 235 14.21 -6.43 4.30
C ILE A 235 14.68 -5.12 4.92
N GLN A 236 14.44 -4.91 6.22
CA GLN A 236 14.89 -3.70 6.91
C GLN A 236 16.42 -3.60 6.97
N CYS A 237 17.13 -4.71 7.21
CA CYS A 237 18.59 -4.74 7.14
C CYS A 237 19.10 -4.39 5.73
N GLY A 238 18.48 -4.94 4.67
CA GLY A 238 18.83 -4.63 3.29
C GLY A 238 18.65 -3.14 2.97
N LEU A 239 17.52 -2.55 3.33
CA LEU A 239 17.25 -1.11 3.13
C LEU A 239 18.22 -0.21 3.91
N LEU A 240 18.56 -0.57 5.15
CA LEU A 240 19.51 0.19 5.96
C LEU A 240 20.95 0.07 5.42
N LEU A 241 21.34 -1.11 4.92
CA LEU A 241 22.64 -1.29 4.27
C LEU A 241 22.77 -0.46 3.01
N LEU A 242 21.73 -0.42 2.17
CA LEU A 242 21.69 0.44 0.98
C LEU A 242 21.83 1.91 1.36
N LYS A 243 21.10 2.34 2.40
CA LYS A 243 21.21 3.70 2.92
C LYS A 243 22.65 4.01 3.35
N LYS A 244 23.27 3.13 4.16
CA LYS A 244 24.64 3.28 4.65
C LYS A 244 25.66 3.33 3.51
N GLN A 245 25.57 2.42 2.54
CA GLN A 245 26.45 2.39 1.39
C GLN A 245 26.31 3.65 0.50
N SER A 246 25.07 4.14 0.35
CA SER A 246 24.81 5.40 -0.35
C SER A 246 25.42 6.59 0.40
N GLN A 247 25.44 6.58 1.72
CA GLN A 247 26.03 7.61 2.57
C GLN A 247 27.57 7.60 2.56
N GLU A 248 28.19 6.40 2.60
CA GLU A 248 29.65 6.27 2.65
C GLU A 248 30.34 6.60 1.32
N LYS A 249 29.69 6.34 0.18
CA LYS A 249 30.26 6.59 -1.16
C LYS A 249 30.15 8.02 -1.65
N ARG A 250 29.44 8.91 -0.96
CA ARG A 250 29.01 10.21 -1.51
C ARG A 250 29.27 11.34 -0.51
N GLN A 251 30.21 12.23 -0.82
CA GLN A 251 30.33 13.50 -0.11
C GLN A 251 29.27 14.46 -0.63
N GLY A 252 28.39 14.90 0.27
CA GLY A 252 27.38 15.93 0.03
C GLY A 252 27.91 17.33 0.24
N ILE A 253 27.03 18.29 0.07
CA ILE A 253 27.26 19.69 0.31
C ILE A 253 26.97 19.96 1.80
N CYS A 254 27.98 20.40 2.56
CA CYS A 254 27.77 20.82 3.94
C CYS A 254 27.41 22.31 3.97
N HIS A 255 26.16 22.62 4.28
CA HIS A 255 25.69 24.00 4.44
C HIS A 255 26.10 24.53 5.82
N ARG A 256 26.46 25.81 5.87
CA ARG A 256 26.79 26.49 7.15
C ARG A 256 25.51 26.73 7.97
N VAL A 257 25.67 27.03 9.25
CA VAL A 257 24.57 27.43 10.13
C VAL A 257 23.79 28.62 9.56
N ASN A 258 22.50 28.70 9.84
CA ASN A 258 21.59 29.73 9.34
C ASN A 258 22.15 31.15 9.50
N GLY A 259 22.28 31.87 8.39
CA GLY A 259 22.82 33.19 8.33
C GLY A 259 21.77 34.29 8.24
N TYR A 260 22.08 35.32 7.47
CA TYR A 260 21.28 36.55 7.42
C TYR A 260 19.97 36.39 6.62
N LEU A 261 20.02 35.74 5.45
CA LEU A 261 18.82 35.58 4.59
C LEU A 261 17.73 34.74 5.24
N VAL A 262 18.12 33.63 5.88
CA VAL A 262 17.16 32.79 6.61
C VAL A 262 16.48 33.59 7.73
N ARG A 263 17.22 34.37 8.49
CA ARG A 263 16.66 35.23 9.56
C ARG A 263 15.72 36.32 9.01
N GLN A 264 16.08 36.94 7.89
CA GLN A 264 15.22 37.92 7.21
C GLN A 264 13.93 37.28 6.74
N LEU A 265 13.99 36.05 6.17
CA LEU A 265 12.79 35.33 5.76
C LEU A 265 11.88 35.04 6.96
N PHE A 266 12.43 34.60 8.10
CA PHE A 266 11.63 34.40 9.32
C PHE A 266 10.90 35.68 9.76
N GLN A 267 11.53 36.84 9.63
CA GLN A 267 10.91 38.12 9.95
C GLN A 267 9.87 38.59 8.92
N ALA A 268 10.04 38.21 7.65
CA ALA A 268 9.12 38.55 6.57
C ALA A 268 7.87 37.66 6.53
N LEU A 269 7.88 36.50 7.20
CA LEU A 269 6.69 35.63 7.26
C LEU A 269 5.55 36.34 8.02
N PRO A 270 4.31 36.36 7.46
CA PRO A 270 3.15 36.97 8.12
C PRO A 270 2.57 36.16 9.29
N PHE A 271 3.22 35.05 9.66
CA PHE A 271 2.81 34.15 10.73
C PHE A 271 4.03 33.50 11.39
N GLN A 272 3.83 32.94 12.58
CA GLN A 272 4.85 32.13 13.25
C GLN A 272 4.73 30.67 12.85
N LEU A 273 5.85 29.96 12.74
CA LEU A 273 5.86 28.53 12.50
C LEU A 273 5.25 27.76 13.68
N THR A 274 4.50 26.71 13.38
CA THR A 274 4.03 25.75 14.40
C THR A 274 5.20 24.98 15.02
N ASN A 275 4.98 24.36 16.18
CA ASN A 275 6.02 23.55 16.83
C ASN A 275 6.52 22.42 15.92
N ASP A 276 5.61 21.76 15.18
CA ASP A 276 5.98 20.70 14.24
C ASP A 276 6.83 21.25 13.09
N GLN A 277 6.45 22.40 12.52
CA GLN A 277 7.22 23.05 11.47
C GLN A 277 8.63 23.46 11.96
N GLN A 278 8.73 23.96 13.19
CA GLN A 278 10.02 24.29 13.79
C GLN A 278 10.90 23.06 13.99
N LYS A 279 10.31 21.95 14.49
CA LYS A 279 11.01 20.69 14.67
C LYS A 279 11.52 20.14 13.34
N VAL A 280 10.64 20.11 12.34
CA VAL A 280 10.99 19.64 10.99
C VAL A 280 12.07 20.53 10.36
N TRP A 281 11.99 21.85 10.54
CA TRP A 281 13.02 22.77 10.10
C TRP A 281 14.37 22.46 10.76
N GLN A 282 14.39 22.17 12.06
CA GLN A 282 15.60 21.77 12.76
C GLN A 282 16.17 20.44 12.25
N ASP A 283 15.29 19.43 11.97
CA ASP A 283 15.72 18.18 11.36
C ASP A 283 16.41 18.42 10.01
N ILE A 284 15.81 19.26 9.15
CA ILE A 284 16.36 19.62 7.84
C ILE A 284 17.70 20.37 8.00
N CYS A 285 17.79 21.31 8.94
CA CYS A 285 19.03 22.01 9.20
C CYS A 285 20.16 21.06 9.60
N ASN A 286 19.88 20.13 10.51
CA ASN A 286 20.86 19.15 10.98
C ASN A 286 21.38 18.27 9.82
N ASP A 287 20.49 17.86 8.92
CA ASP A 287 20.90 17.08 7.75
C ASP A 287 21.74 17.91 6.78
N MET A 288 21.28 19.12 6.42
CA MET A 288 21.97 20.01 5.48
C MET A 288 23.35 20.49 6.00
N GLU A 289 23.53 20.55 7.32
CA GLU A 289 24.79 20.90 7.99
C GLU A 289 25.75 19.70 8.11
N SER A 290 25.32 18.51 7.67
CA SER A 290 26.13 17.29 7.60
C SER A 290 26.90 17.20 6.26
N TYR A 291 27.98 16.42 6.23
CA TYR A 291 28.67 16.04 4.98
C TYR A 291 27.95 14.93 4.21
N VAL A 292 26.92 14.32 4.82
CA VAL A 292 26.07 13.31 4.19
C VAL A 292 24.91 14.01 3.50
N PRO A 293 24.65 13.78 2.20
CA PRO A 293 23.56 14.43 1.50
C PRO A 293 22.22 14.12 2.17
N MET A 294 21.44 15.15 2.47
CA MET A 294 20.09 14.97 3.00
C MET A 294 19.22 14.20 2.00
N ARG A 295 18.53 13.19 2.46
CA ARG A 295 17.46 12.50 1.74
C ARG A 295 16.26 12.40 2.65
N ARG A 296 15.33 13.36 2.54
CA ARG A 296 14.23 13.47 3.51
C ARG A 296 12.88 13.55 2.83
N LEU A 297 11.92 12.80 3.40
CA LEU A 297 10.49 12.90 3.07
C LEU A 297 9.80 13.79 4.10
N LEU A 298 9.25 14.90 3.63
CA LEU A 298 8.40 15.81 4.40
C LEU A 298 6.94 15.48 4.16
N GLN A 299 6.30 14.92 5.16
CA GLN A 299 4.91 14.50 5.13
C GLN A 299 4.06 15.42 5.99
N GLY A 300 2.88 15.77 5.50
CA GLY A 300 1.92 16.57 6.25
C GLY A 300 0.63 16.75 5.48
N ASP A 301 -0.44 17.02 6.17
CA ASP A 301 -1.76 17.21 5.58
C ASP A 301 -1.78 18.37 4.57
N VAL A 302 -2.82 18.44 3.76
CA VAL A 302 -3.04 19.56 2.83
C VAL A 302 -3.14 20.87 3.64
N GLY A 303 -2.27 21.82 3.32
CA GLY A 303 -2.22 23.11 4.01
C GLY A 303 -1.54 23.10 5.39
N SER A 304 -0.76 22.06 5.72
CA SER A 304 0.09 22.02 6.93
C SER A 304 1.31 22.95 6.86
N GLY A 305 1.55 23.59 5.71
CA GLY A 305 2.65 24.56 5.52
C GLY A 305 3.98 23.92 5.09
N LYS A 306 3.98 22.76 4.44
CA LYS A 306 5.18 22.14 3.85
C LYS A 306 5.97 23.09 2.96
N THR A 307 5.28 23.89 2.14
CA THR A 307 5.89 24.85 1.21
C THR A 307 6.75 25.89 1.90
N VAL A 308 6.36 26.33 3.10
CA VAL A 308 7.16 27.32 3.89
C VAL A 308 8.47 26.68 4.37
N VAL A 309 8.42 25.43 4.84
CA VAL A 309 9.62 24.69 5.25
C VAL A 309 10.55 24.46 4.05
N ALA A 310 9.98 24.11 2.89
CA ALA A 310 10.74 23.99 1.64
C ALA A 310 11.39 25.33 1.22
N MET A 311 10.67 26.43 1.37
CA MET A 311 11.19 27.78 1.08
C MET A 311 12.36 28.13 2.00
N LEU A 312 12.28 27.82 3.29
CA LEU A 312 13.38 28.01 4.24
C LEU A 312 14.62 27.21 3.85
N ALA A 313 14.45 25.95 3.44
CA ALA A 313 15.54 25.09 2.98
C ALA A 313 16.20 25.63 1.71
N LEU A 314 15.41 26.11 0.74
CA LEU A 314 15.94 26.76 -0.47
C LEU A 314 16.71 28.06 -0.17
N VAL A 315 16.21 28.89 0.72
CA VAL A 315 16.89 30.12 1.13
C VAL A 315 18.21 29.80 1.84
N LYS A 316 18.25 28.77 2.71
CA LYS A 316 19.49 28.28 3.32
C LYS A 316 20.50 27.83 2.26
N THR A 317 20.05 27.13 1.23
CA THR A 317 20.89 26.71 0.09
C THR A 317 21.46 27.90 -0.64
N VAL A 318 20.65 28.93 -0.97
CA VAL A 318 21.06 30.14 -1.65
C VAL A 318 22.06 30.95 -0.81
N GLU A 319 21.81 31.07 0.49
CA GLU A 319 22.72 31.76 1.42
C GLU A 319 24.12 31.14 1.46
N ASN A 320 24.22 29.83 1.18
CA ASN A 320 25.49 29.12 1.09
C ASN A 320 26.13 29.15 -0.31
N GLY A 321 25.56 29.90 -1.25
CA GLY A 321 26.14 30.09 -2.59
C GLY A 321 25.77 28.96 -3.56
N PHE A 322 24.72 28.20 -3.30
CA PHE A 322 24.21 27.12 -4.17
C PHE A 322 22.85 27.48 -4.77
N GLN A 323 22.47 26.78 -5.82
CA GLN A 323 21.18 26.91 -6.48
C GLN A 323 20.19 25.89 -5.92
N GLY A 324 18.89 26.22 -5.92
CA GLY A 324 17.82 25.34 -5.55
C GLY A 324 16.83 25.08 -6.68
N ALA A 325 16.31 23.86 -6.76
CA ALA A 325 15.28 23.47 -7.72
C ALA A 325 14.03 22.96 -6.97
N LEU A 326 12.84 23.43 -7.38
CA LEU A 326 11.56 22.93 -6.90
C LEU A 326 10.73 22.39 -8.07
N MET A 327 10.48 21.11 -8.08
CA MET A 327 9.70 20.42 -9.11
C MET A 327 8.26 20.19 -8.61
N ALA A 328 7.29 20.72 -9.36
CA ALA A 328 5.86 20.56 -9.11
C ALA A 328 5.20 19.67 -10.18
N PRO A 329 4.14 18.90 -9.86
CA PRO A 329 3.53 17.96 -10.79
C PRO A 329 2.76 18.62 -11.94
N THR A 330 2.32 19.86 -11.78
CA THR A 330 1.54 20.59 -12.78
C THR A 330 2.02 22.01 -12.96
N GLU A 331 1.78 22.58 -14.14
CA GLU A 331 2.17 23.96 -14.43
C GLU A 331 1.46 24.99 -13.55
N ILE A 332 0.19 24.74 -13.19
CA ILE A 332 -0.56 25.62 -12.31
C ILE A 332 0.06 25.67 -10.92
N LEU A 333 0.43 24.52 -10.38
CA LEU A 333 1.07 24.45 -9.06
C LEU A 333 2.48 25.07 -9.09
N ALA A 334 3.24 24.83 -10.17
CA ALA A 334 4.53 25.50 -10.37
C ALA A 334 4.39 27.03 -10.41
N HIS A 335 3.35 27.55 -11.06
CA HIS A 335 3.06 28.98 -11.14
C HIS A 335 2.68 29.54 -9.77
N GLN A 336 1.81 28.85 -9.02
CA GLN A 336 1.44 29.27 -7.65
C GLN A 336 2.67 29.31 -6.72
N HIS A 337 3.51 28.27 -6.74
CA HIS A 337 4.76 28.31 -5.98
C HIS A 337 5.65 29.46 -6.42
N TYR A 338 5.77 29.72 -7.72
CA TYR A 338 6.56 30.81 -8.25
C TYR A 338 6.07 32.17 -7.74
N GLU A 339 4.76 32.45 -7.80
CA GLU A 339 4.18 33.71 -7.30
C GLU A 339 4.39 33.89 -5.78
N ASP A 340 4.16 32.82 -4.99
CA ASP A 340 4.37 32.87 -3.55
C ASP A 340 5.85 33.09 -3.19
N PHE A 341 6.77 32.46 -3.92
CA PHE A 341 8.20 32.60 -3.72
C PHE A 341 8.68 34.01 -4.14
N CYS A 342 8.28 34.49 -5.30
CA CYS A 342 8.64 35.86 -5.74
C CYS A 342 8.19 36.92 -4.72
N ARG A 343 6.95 36.80 -4.25
CA ARG A 343 6.39 37.77 -3.26
C ARG A 343 7.22 37.87 -1.97
N LEU A 344 7.78 36.76 -1.48
CA LEU A 344 8.50 36.70 -0.23
C LEU A 344 10.02 36.83 -0.41
N LEU A 345 10.58 36.35 -1.50
CA LEU A 345 12.02 36.20 -1.68
C LEU A 345 12.68 37.31 -2.55
N GLU A 346 11.95 37.83 -3.55
CA GLU A 346 12.51 38.96 -4.35
C GLU A 346 12.86 40.19 -3.51
N PRO A 347 12.05 40.58 -2.47
CA PRO A 347 12.44 41.67 -1.57
C PRO A 347 13.72 41.38 -0.78
N LEU A 348 14.08 40.09 -0.63
CA LEU A 348 15.33 39.68 0.04
C LEU A 348 16.51 39.57 -0.94
N GLY A 349 16.32 39.91 -2.21
CA GLY A 349 17.34 39.85 -3.25
C GLY A 349 17.58 38.46 -3.86
N VAL A 350 16.73 37.48 -3.60
CA VAL A 350 16.82 36.12 -4.16
C VAL A 350 16.14 36.07 -5.54
N ARG A 351 16.86 35.61 -6.55
CA ARG A 351 16.42 35.56 -7.96
C ARG A 351 15.67 34.25 -8.24
N VAL A 352 14.37 34.36 -8.39
CA VAL A 352 13.49 33.20 -8.66
C VAL A 352 13.10 33.14 -10.12
N ALA A 353 13.06 31.98 -10.74
CA ALA A 353 12.62 31.79 -12.11
C ALA A 353 11.61 30.63 -12.24
N LEU A 354 10.68 30.78 -13.20
CA LEU A 354 9.71 29.73 -13.54
C LEU A 354 10.11 29.08 -14.88
N LEU A 355 10.31 27.76 -14.87
CA LEU A 355 10.54 26.97 -16.06
C LEU A 355 9.32 26.08 -16.36
N SER A 356 8.52 26.46 -17.34
CA SER A 356 7.30 25.75 -17.72
C SER A 356 7.28 25.41 -19.21
N GLY A 357 6.50 24.40 -19.58
CA GLY A 357 6.32 23.97 -20.97
C GLY A 357 5.65 25.04 -21.87
N ARG A 358 4.97 26.03 -21.27
CA ARG A 358 4.31 27.13 -22.01
C ARG A 358 5.25 28.22 -22.49
N LEU A 359 6.47 28.27 -21.96
CA LEU A 359 7.45 29.27 -22.37
C LEU A 359 7.88 29.06 -23.82
N SER A 360 8.05 30.13 -24.58
CA SER A 360 8.65 30.06 -25.92
C SER A 360 10.07 29.52 -25.84
N ALA A 361 10.50 28.86 -26.92
CA ALA A 361 11.85 28.26 -26.98
C ALA A 361 12.97 29.27 -26.65
N GLY A 362 12.83 30.52 -27.09
CA GLY A 362 13.78 31.59 -26.78
C GLY A 362 13.83 31.95 -25.29
N LYS A 363 12.67 32.05 -24.63
CA LYS A 363 12.60 32.30 -23.17
C LYS A 363 13.19 31.15 -22.36
N ARG A 364 12.92 29.89 -22.77
CA ARG A 364 13.52 28.69 -22.13
C ARG A 364 15.02 28.70 -22.22
N ARG A 365 15.56 28.95 -23.44
CA ARG A 365 17.02 29.03 -23.66
C ARG A 365 17.64 30.13 -22.78
N GLY A 366 17.00 31.29 -22.65
CA GLY A 366 17.48 32.34 -21.78
C GLY A 366 17.50 31.95 -20.29
N ILE A 367 16.55 31.14 -19.82
CA ILE A 367 16.56 30.60 -18.46
C ILE A 367 17.71 29.56 -18.30
N TYR A 368 17.92 28.68 -19.28
CA TYR A 368 19.03 27.72 -19.24
C TYR A 368 20.38 28.40 -19.15
N GLU A 369 20.61 29.43 -19.97
CA GLU A 369 21.86 30.19 -19.93
C GLU A 369 22.09 30.89 -18.59
N LYS A 370 21.02 31.46 -18.00
CA LYS A 370 21.08 32.11 -16.70
C LYS A 370 21.32 31.13 -15.56
N LEU A 371 20.71 29.91 -15.60
CA LEU A 371 20.98 28.84 -14.63
C LEU A 371 22.45 28.40 -14.68
N ALA A 372 22.98 28.15 -15.88
CA ALA A 372 24.36 27.74 -16.07
C ALA A 372 25.39 28.84 -15.65
N LYS A 373 25.00 30.12 -15.62
CA LYS A 373 25.82 31.27 -15.18
C LYS A 373 25.60 31.67 -13.72
N HIS A 374 24.78 30.93 -12.97
CA HIS A 374 24.39 31.29 -11.61
C HIS A 374 23.72 32.70 -11.48
N GLU A 375 22.98 33.10 -12.52
CA GLU A 375 22.17 34.31 -12.49
C GLU A 375 20.74 34.08 -11.97
N ILE A 376 20.37 32.85 -11.70
CA ILE A 376 19.14 32.38 -11.04
C ILE A 376 19.54 31.58 -9.81
N ASP A 377 18.95 31.91 -8.65
CA ASP A 377 19.21 31.24 -7.39
C ASP A 377 18.23 30.07 -7.16
N ILE A 378 16.95 30.28 -7.47
CA ILE A 378 15.90 29.26 -7.30
C ILE A 378 15.14 29.12 -8.63
N VAL A 379 15.02 27.90 -9.11
CA VAL A 379 14.16 27.58 -10.26
C VAL A 379 12.99 26.71 -9.81
N ILE A 380 11.79 27.11 -10.22
CA ILE A 380 10.55 26.36 -10.00
C ILE A 380 10.04 25.88 -11.34
N GLY A 381 9.62 24.63 -11.46
CA GLY A 381 9.12 24.11 -12.72
C GLY A 381 8.45 22.75 -12.61
N THR A 382 8.14 22.19 -13.77
CA THR A 382 7.59 20.84 -13.88
C THR A 382 8.70 19.87 -14.35
N HIS A 383 8.31 18.77 -14.98
CA HIS A 383 9.25 17.82 -15.63
C HIS A 383 10.23 18.48 -16.62
N ALA A 384 10.02 19.74 -16.99
CA ALA A 384 10.98 20.51 -17.79
C ALA A 384 12.34 20.68 -17.10
N LEU A 385 12.40 20.61 -15.77
CA LEU A 385 13.63 20.71 -14.99
C LEU A 385 14.59 19.54 -15.15
N ILE A 386 14.09 18.37 -15.54
CA ILE A 386 14.89 17.16 -15.73
C ILE A 386 15.36 16.95 -17.17
N GLN A 387 15.01 17.84 -18.11
CA GLN A 387 15.45 17.76 -19.50
C GLN A 387 16.97 17.97 -19.59
N ASP A 388 17.61 17.31 -20.57
CA ASP A 388 19.09 17.29 -20.69
C ASP A 388 19.69 18.68 -20.90
N GLU A 389 18.95 19.59 -21.50
CA GLU A 389 19.38 20.97 -21.77
C GLU A 389 19.49 21.82 -20.50
N VAL A 390 18.89 21.40 -19.38
CA VAL A 390 18.98 22.15 -18.12
C VAL A 390 20.28 21.80 -17.42
N GLN A 391 21.14 22.78 -17.26
CA GLN A 391 22.39 22.67 -16.52
C GLN A 391 22.42 23.71 -15.39
N PHE A 392 22.84 23.29 -14.21
CA PHE A 392 23.04 24.15 -13.06
C PHE A 392 24.52 24.49 -12.90
N ALA A 393 24.82 25.70 -12.49
CA ALA A 393 26.18 26.06 -12.10
C ALA A 393 26.60 25.38 -10.78
N ALA A 394 25.68 25.27 -9.81
CA ALA A 394 25.95 24.62 -8.52
C ALA A 394 24.62 24.24 -7.84
N LEU A 395 24.00 23.12 -8.22
CA LEU A 395 22.77 22.66 -7.59
C LEU A 395 23.06 22.12 -6.18
N GLY A 396 22.47 22.75 -5.15
CA GLY A 396 22.64 22.36 -3.75
C GLY A 396 21.44 21.65 -3.13
N LEU A 397 20.22 21.94 -3.63
CA LEU A 397 19.00 21.33 -3.10
C LEU A 397 17.99 21.07 -4.22
N ALA A 398 17.49 19.84 -4.29
CA ALA A 398 16.40 19.42 -5.17
C ALA A 398 15.15 19.11 -4.36
N ILE A 399 14.07 19.82 -4.61
CA ILE A 399 12.77 19.58 -3.97
C ILE A 399 11.78 19.03 -4.95
N THR A 400 11.05 17.97 -4.58
CA THR A 400 9.95 17.39 -5.36
C THR A 400 8.66 17.47 -4.55
N ASP A 401 7.64 18.14 -5.11
CA ASP A 401 6.32 18.22 -4.48
C ASP A 401 5.37 17.16 -5.06
N GLU A 402 4.49 16.60 -4.23
CA GLU A 402 3.51 15.56 -4.58
C GLU A 402 4.15 14.32 -5.24
N GLN A 403 5.06 13.69 -4.52
CA GLN A 403 5.91 12.58 -4.99
C GLN A 403 5.16 11.45 -5.70
N HIS A 404 3.95 11.08 -5.27
CA HIS A 404 3.18 9.97 -5.84
C HIS A 404 2.88 10.12 -7.34
N ARG A 405 3.14 11.28 -7.93
CA ARG A 405 2.96 11.60 -9.36
C ARG A 405 4.23 11.53 -10.18
N PHE A 406 5.38 11.33 -9.53
CA PHE A 406 6.68 11.21 -10.19
C PHE A 406 7.26 9.82 -10.03
N GLY A 407 7.80 9.25 -11.10
CA GLY A 407 8.52 7.98 -11.05
C GLY A 407 9.87 8.11 -10.31
N ILE A 408 10.36 7.00 -9.77
CA ILE A 408 11.67 6.92 -9.08
C ILE A 408 12.79 7.45 -9.98
N ASN A 409 12.75 7.11 -11.29
CA ASN A 409 13.74 7.53 -12.28
C ASN A 409 13.79 9.05 -12.49
N GLN A 410 12.68 9.77 -12.35
CA GLN A 410 12.64 11.22 -12.55
C GLN A 410 13.34 11.98 -11.42
N ARG A 411 13.30 11.46 -10.19
CA ARG A 411 14.05 12.01 -9.05
C ARG A 411 15.55 11.83 -9.25
N ALA A 412 15.97 10.61 -9.60
CA ALA A 412 17.36 10.31 -9.86
C ALA A 412 17.96 11.22 -10.95
N LEU A 413 17.20 11.54 -11.99
CA LEU A 413 17.63 12.46 -13.05
C LEU A 413 17.86 13.88 -12.54
N LEU A 414 17.03 14.39 -11.60
CA LEU A 414 17.25 15.72 -11.02
C LEU A 414 18.48 15.75 -10.09
N GLU A 415 18.69 14.68 -9.32
CA GLU A 415 19.87 14.50 -8.46
C GLU A 415 21.19 14.49 -9.26
N GLN A 416 21.17 13.94 -10.49
CA GLN A 416 22.35 13.86 -11.37
C GLN A 416 22.71 15.18 -12.06
N LYS A 417 21.92 16.25 -11.91
CA LYS A 417 22.16 17.55 -12.55
C LYS A 417 23.22 18.43 -11.85
N GLY A 418 23.71 18.05 -10.67
CA GLY A 418 24.73 18.76 -9.92
C GLY A 418 26.12 18.13 -10.10
N ASP A 419 27.19 18.93 -10.03
CA ASP A 419 28.58 18.44 -9.98
C ASP A 419 28.87 17.74 -8.64
N ALA A 420 28.29 18.24 -7.54
CA ALA A 420 28.23 17.58 -6.24
C ALA A 420 26.82 17.01 -6.04
N LEU A 421 26.68 16.03 -5.15
CA LEU A 421 25.37 15.48 -4.85
C LEU A 421 24.53 16.49 -4.06
N PRO A 422 23.41 16.97 -4.63
CA PRO A 422 22.53 17.88 -3.94
C PRO A 422 21.78 17.19 -2.82
N ASP A 423 21.36 17.96 -1.84
CA ASP A 423 20.34 17.55 -0.88
C ASP A 423 19.00 17.31 -1.58
N VAL A 424 18.22 16.36 -1.08
CA VAL A 424 16.93 15.97 -1.64
C VAL A 424 15.84 16.07 -0.59
N LEU A 425 14.84 16.90 -0.87
CA LEU A 425 13.64 17.01 -0.05
C LEU A 425 12.42 16.62 -0.87
N VAL A 426 11.74 15.58 -0.44
CA VAL A 426 10.52 15.10 -1.09
C VAL A 426 9.33 15.49 -0.24
N MET A 427 8.31 16.09 -0.85
CA MET A 427 7.09 16.47 -0.15
C MET A 427 5.90 15.66 -0.61
N THR A 428 5.00 15.34 0.31
CA THR A 428 3.70 14.73 -0.01
C THR A 428 2.59 15.31 0.85
N ALA A 429 1.45 15.59 0.23
CA ALA A 429 0.23 16.00 0.92
C ALA A 429 -0.71 14.80 1.20
N THR A 430 -0.39 13.61 0.69
CA THR A 430 -1.05 12.39 1.11
C THR A 430 -0.41 11.89 2.39
N PRO A 431 -1.13 11.90 3.51
CA PRO A 431 -0.67 11.19 4.67
C PRO A 431 -0.56 9.69 4.32
N ILE A 432 0.66 9.16 4.41
CA ILE A 432 0.93 7.74 4.28
C ILE A 432 1.12 7.22 5.71
N PRO A 433 0.52 6.12 6.12
CA PRO A 433 0.77 5.57 7.44
C PRO A 433 2.27 5.46 7.71
N ARG A 434 2.70 5.89 8.89
CA ARG A 434 4.12 5.98 9.28
C ARG A 434 4.86 4.66 9.04
N THR A 435 4.19 3.56 9.29
CA THR A 435 4.69 2.19 9.11
C THR A 435 4.98 1.88 7.64
N LEU A 436 4.08 2.23 6.75
CA LEU A 436 4.27 2.09 5.30
C LEU A 436 5.37 3.01 4.77
N THR A 437 5.45 4.22 5.27
CA THR A 437 6.51 5.17 4.88
C THR A 437 7.89 4.59 5.19
N LEU A 438 8.08 3.99 6.36
CA LEU A 438 9.34 3.39 6.77
C LEU A 438 9.73 2.14 5.98
N THR A 439 8.76 1.48 5.37
CA THR A 439 8.97 0.26 4.57
C THR A 439 9.21 0.59 3.09
N VAL A 440 8.41 1.50 2.55
CA VAL A 440 8.43 1.85 1.11
C VAL A 440 9.52 2.85 0.78
N TYR A 441 9.83 3.75 1.70
CA TYR A 441 10.83 4.82 1.55
C TYR A 441 12.00 4.66 2.52
N GLY A 442 12.47 3.41 2.70
CA GLY A 442 13.51 3.10 3.67
C GLY A 442 14.85 3.82 3.45
N ASP A 443 15.06 4.37 2.26
CA ASP A 443 16.20 5.22 1.89
C ASP A 443 16.04 6.69 2.31
N LEU A 444 14.82 7.13 2.67
CA LEU A 444 14.53 8.50 3.09
C LEU A 444 14.35 8.61 4.61
N ASP A 445 14.87 9.67 5.20
CA ASP A 445 14.48 10.10 6.54
C ASP A 445 13.10 10.77 6.50
N VAL A 446 12.29 10.58 7.53
CA VAL A 446 10.88 11.02 7.52
C VAL A 446 10.66 12.07 8.59
N SER A 447 10.14 13.24 8.19
CA SER A 447 9.62 14.28 9.07
C SER A 447 8.13 14.52 8.81
N MET A 448 7.34 14.67 9.88
CA MET A 448 5.88 14.80 9.80
C MET A 448 5.41 16.11 10.42
N ILE A 449 4.46 16.78 9.75
CA ILE A 449 3.76 17.96 10.27
C ILE A 449 2.31 17.57 10.53
N HIS A 450 1.94 17.39 11.79
CA HIS A 450 0.57 17.11 12.23
C HIS A 450 -0.21 18.39 12.49
N GLN A 451 0.45 19.41 13.02
CA GLN A 451 -0.20 20.66 13.37
C GLN A 451 -0.54 21.50 12.15
N LEU A 452 -1.79 21.97 12.09
CA LEU A 452 -2.21 22.96 11.10
C LEU A 452 -1.80 24.36 11.55
N PRO A 453 -1.48 25.28 10.61
CA PRO A 453 -1.17 26.67 10.94
C PRO A 453 -2.32 27.36 11.67
N PRO A 454 -2.03 28.28 12.61
CA PRO A 454 -3.06 29.03 13.34
C PRO A 454 -3.91 29.85 12.36
N GLY A 455 -5.20 30.00 12.68
CA GLY A 455 -6.17 30.74 11.86
C GLY A 455 -6.93 29.90 10.82
N ARG A 456 -6.55 28.67 10.56
CA ARG A 456 -7.31 27.78 9.67
C ARG A 456 -8.58 27.28 10.37
N LYS A 457 -9.75 27.54 9.75
CA LYS A 457 -11.01 27.05 10.26
C LYS A 457 -11.21 25.55 9.91
N PRO A 458 -11.69 24.73 10.86
CA PRO A 458 -11.98 23.31 10.57
C PRO A 458 -13.10 23.22 9.53
N ILE A 459 -12.92 22.31 8.58
CA ILE A 459 -13.92 22.00 7.56
C ILE A 459 -14.99 21.11 8.20
N ARG A 460 -16.25 21.53 8.12
CA ARG A 460 -17.37 20.74 8.61
C ARG A 460 -17.77 19.72 7.54
N THR A 461 -17.64 18.44 7.87
CA THR A 461 -18.01 17.35 6.97
C THR A 461 -19.38 16.81 7.36
N PHE A 462 -20.24 16.59 6.36
CA PHE A 462 -21.59 16.04 6.53
C PHE A 462 -21.81 14.90 5.54
N VAL A 463 -22.38 13.81 6.01
CA VAL A 463 -22.87 12.72 5.17
C VAL A 463 -24.39 12.82 5.03
N ARG A 464 -24.88 12.80 3.79
CA ARG A 464 -26.32 12.94 3.50
C ARG A 464 -26.74 11.93 2.45
N GLY A 465 -28.00 11.47 2.54
CA GLY A 465 -28.60 10.61 1.53
C GLY A 465 -28.99 11.38 0.26
N GLU A 466 -29.20 10.64 -0.82
CA GLU A 466 -29.65 11.19 -2.11
C GLU A 466 -31.01 11.89 -2.02
N ASP A 467 -31.87 11.51 -1.09
CA ASP A 467 -33.16 12.14 -0.78
C ASP A 467 -33.05 13.62 -0.40
N ARG A 468 -31.87 14.06 0.07
CA ARG A 468 -31.62 15.44 0.48
C ARG A 468 -30.87 16.27 -0.57
N ARG A 469 -30.64 15.75 -1.76
CA ARG A 469 -29.85 16.39 -2.82
C ARG A 469 -30.34 17.78 -3.19
N GLU A 470 -31.66 17.96 -3.29
CA GLU A 470 -32.27 19.28 -3.60
C GLU A 470 -31.98 20.32 -2.49
N LEU A 471 -32.07 19.92 -1.24
CA LEU A 471 -31.74 20.81 -0.09
C LEU A 471 -30.27 21.19 -0.05
N ILE A 472 -29.37 20.25 -0.40
CA ILE A 472 -27.93 20.50 -0.50
C ILE A 472 -27.66 21.57 -1.53
N TYR A 473 -28.23 21.45 -2.73
CA TYR A 473 -28.00 22.43 -3.80
C TYR A 473 -28.65 23.79 -3.53
N LYS A 474 -29.78 23.85 -2.82
CA LYS A 474 -30.34 25.12 -2.31
C LYS A 474 -29.37 25.83 -1.37
N PHE A 475 -28.74 25.07 -0.44
CA PHE A 475 -27.72 25.62 0.46
C PHE A 475 -26.48 26.10 -0.34
N VAL A 476 -26.03 25.36 -1.34
CA VAL A 476 -24.92 25.79 -2.21
C VAL A 476 -25.27 27.10 -2.94
N LEU A 477 -26.51 27.23 -3.43
CA LEU A 477 -26.97 28.44 -4.09
C LEU A 477 -26.97 29.66 -3.16
N GLU A 478 -27.42 29.49 -1.92
CA GLU A 478 -27.40 30.54 -0.88
C GLU A 478 -25.97 31.02 -0.58
N GLU A 479 -25.02 30.10 -0.52
CA GLU A 479 -23.63 30.44 -0.28
C GLU A 479 -22.99 31.11 -1.49
N ILE A 480 -23.32 30.69 -2.72
CA ILE A 480 -22.89 31.36 -3.94
C ILE A 480 -23.44 32.80 -4.00
N ALA A 481 -24.70 33.00 -3.59
CA ALA A 481 -25.30 34.33 -3.52
C ALA A 481 -24.55 35.27 -2.53
N LYS A 482 -23.89 34.70 -1.50
CA LYS A 482 -22.98 35.45 -0.59
C LYS A 482 -21.60 35.70 -1.19
N GLY A 483 -21.39 35.38 -2.48
CA GLY A 483 -20.13 35.61 -3.19
C GLY A 483 -19.13 34.44 -3.11
N ARG A 484 -19.50 33.28 -2.54
CA ARG A 484 -18.65 32.09 -2.42
C ARG A 484 -18.55 31.32 -3.75
N GLN A 485 -17.63 30.35 -3.78
CA GLN A 485 -17.49 29.39 -4.86
C GLN A 485 -17.64 27.97 -4.35
N ALA A 486 -18.13 27.07 -5.21
CA ALA A 486 -18.40 25.70 -4.85
C ALA A 486 -17.85 24.72 -5.88
N TYR A 487 -17.42 23.54 -5.38
CA TYR A 487 -17.10 22.37 -6.18
C TYR A 487 -18.24 21.33 -6.09
N VAL A 488 -18.53 20.68 -7.21
CA VAL A 488 -19.33 19.45 -7.27
C VAL A 488 -18.47 18.38 -7.92
N VAL A 489 -18.19 17.31 -7.20
CA VAL A 489 -17.30 16.25 -7.69
C VAL A 489 -18.10 14.98 -7.92
N CYS A 490 -18.01 14.45 -9.16
CA CYS A 490 -18.66 13.23 -9.57
C CYS A 490 -17.64 12.09 -9.70
N PRO A 491 -17.97 10.83 -9.33
CA PRO A 491 -17.08 9.70 -9.49
C PRO A 491 -16.87 9.32 -10.95
N LEU A 492 -15.77 8.64 -11.22
CA LEU A 492 -15.54 7.93 -12.47
C LEU A 492 -16.23 6.56 -12.38
N ILE A 493 -17.32 6.35 -13.12
CA ILE A 493 -18.01 5.04 -13.16
C ILE A 493 -17.17 4.07 -14.01
N GLU A 494 -16.88 2.86 -13.50
CA GLU A 494 -16.01 1.85 -14.14
C GLU A 494 -16.61 1.15 -15.39
N SER A 495 -17.77 1.55 -15.88
CA SER A 495 -18.36 1.02 -17.12
C SER A 495 -17.93 1.84 -18.33
N LYS A 496 -17.72 1.18 -19.48
CA LYS A 496 -17.26 1.68 -20.79
C LYS A 496 -17.05 3.21 -20.91
N GLU A 497 -15.95 3.63 -21.52
CA GLU A 497 -15.49 5.04 -21.57
C GLU A 497 -16.55 6.10 -21.91
N GLU A 498 -17.61 5.73 -22.62
CA GLU A 498 -18.73 6.60 -22.98
C GLU A 498 -19.68 6.92 -21.82
N SER A 499 -19.90 5.97 -20.88
CA SER A 499 -20.76 6.19 -19.70
C SER A 499 -20.11 7.03 -18.60
N ARG A 500 -18.77 7.20 -18.64
CA ARG A 500 -18.01 8.03 -17.66
C ARG A 500 -18.18 9.53 -17.87
N LEU A 501 -18.41 9.94 -19.12
CA LEU A 501 -18.68 11.34 -19.47
C LEU A 501 -20.12 11.73 -19.19
N SER A 502 -21.05 10.80 -19.40
CA SER A 502 -22.47 11.08 -19.20
C SER A 502 -22.76 11.53 -17.78
N SER A 503 -22.20 10.90 -16.74
CA SER A 503 -22.58 11.24 -15.36
C SER A 503 -22.13 12.63 -14.89
N ALA A 504 -20.92 13.10 -15.20
CA ALA A 504 -20.49 14.45 -14.83
C ALA A 504 -21.10 15.52 -15.73
N GLN A 505 -21.31 15.20 -17.01
CA GLN A 505 -21.96 16.08 -17.98
C GLN A 505 -23.45 16.18 -17.69
N ASP A 506 -24.12 15.07 -17.36
CA ASP A 506 -25.53 15.05 -17.00
C ASP A 506 -25.76 15.88 -15.72
N VAL A 507 -24.92 15.73 -14.71
CA VAL A 507 -24.98 16.55 -13.49
C VAL A 507 -24.72 18.03 -13.82
N TYR A 508 -23.76 18.33 -14.68
CA TYR A 508 -23.50 19.70 -15.11
C TYR A 508 -24.68 20.32 -15.83
N GLU A 509 -25.28 19.59 -16.76
CA GLU A 509 -26.47 20.06 -17.52
C GLU A 509 -27.69 20.23 -16.62
N GLU A 510 -27.96 19.25 -15.76
CA GLU A 510 -29.05 19.31 -14.77
C GLU A 510 -28.89 20.53 -13.84
N LEU A 511 -27.67 20.76 -13.30
CA LEU A 511 -27.45 21.85 -12.38
C LEU A 511 -27.46 23.22 -13.08
N SER A 512 -26.80 23.35 -14.24
CA SER A 512 -26.65 24.63 -14.95
C SER A 512 -27.95 25.11 -15.60
N GLN A 513 -28.77 24.17 -16.05
CA GLN A 513 -30.12 24.49 -16.63
C GLN A 513 -31.22 24.53 -15.55
N GLY A 514 -30.98 23.89 -14.41
CA GLY A 514 -31.92 23.81 -13.30
C GLY A 514 -31.67 24.86 -12.22
N ILE A 515 -31.31 24.43 -11.02
CA ILE A 515 -31.25 25.27 -9.80
C ILE A 515 -30.19 26.40 -9.86
N PHE A 516 -29.13 26.25 -10.72
CA PHE A 516 -28.12 27.27 -10.94
C PHE A 516 -28.26 28.01 -12.28
N ALA A 517 -29.47 28.03 -12.87
CA ALA A 517 -29.72 28.79 -14.08
C ALA A 517 -29.37 30.27 -13.85
N GLY A 518 -28.51 30.82 -14.74
CA GLY A 518 -28.02 32.21 -14.63
C GLY A 518 -26.73 32.38 -13.79
N ILE A 519 -26.20 31.30 -13.17
CA ILE A 519 -24.92 31.31 -12.49
C ILE A 519 -23.84 30.78 -13.43
N SER A 520 -22.65 31.37 -13.41
CA SER A 520 -21.51 30.90 -14.18
C SER A 520 -21.00 29.54 -13.64
N CYS A 521 -21.29 28.50 -14.43
CA CYS A 521 -20.87 27.11 -14.14
C CYS A 521 -19.77 26.69 -15.11
N GLY A 522 -18.79 25.91 -14.61
CA GLY A 522 -17.74 25.28 -15.40
C GLY A 522 -17.76 23.76 -15.25
N LEU A 523 -17.29 23.04 -16.30
CA LEU A 523 -17.14 21.58 -16.29
C LEU A 523 -15.70 21.20 -16.59
N VAL A 524 -15.09 20.37 -15.71
CA VAL A 524 -13.72 19.84 -15.89
C VAL A 524 -13.70 18.32 -15.77
N HIS A 525 -13.24 17.63 -16.81
CA HIS A 525 -13.15 16.17 -16.85
C HIS A 525 -11.89 15.68 -17.58
N GLY A 526 -11.58 14.39 -17.47
CA GLY A 526 -10.34 13.79 -17.97
C GLY A 526 -10.09 13.98 -19.47
N LYS A 527 -11.13 14.00 -20.31
CA LYS A 527 -11.02 14.09 -21.79
C LYS A 527 -10.79 15.50 -22.34
N LEU A 528 -10.94 16.55 -21.54
CA LEU A 528 -10.59 17.90 -21.97
C LEU A 528 -9.09 17.99 -22.26
N LYS A 529 -8.73 18.76 -23.29
CA LYS A 529 -7.32 19.08 -23.55
C LYS A 529 -6.74 19.86 -22.37
N GLN A 530 -5.46 19.66 -22.11
CA GLN A 530 -4.80 20.29 -20.97
C GLN A 530 -5.00 21.83 -20.93
N LYS A 531 -4.91 22.50 -22.10
CA LYS A 531 -5.13 23.94 -22.22
C LYS A 531 -6.56 24.38 -21.84
N GLU A 532 -7.56 23.56 -22.16
CA GLU A 532 -8.96 23.85 -21.83
C GLU A 532 -9.21 23.71 -20.33
N LYS A 533 -8.66 22.63 -19.72
CA LYS A 533 -8.72 22.45 -18.26
C LYS A 533 -8.11 23.63 -17.53
N GLU A 534 -6.95 24.08 -17.97
CA GLU A 534 -6.23 25.20 -17.38
C GLU A 534 -6.98 26.53 -17.53
N ALA A 535 -7.61 26.76 -18.67
CA ALA A 535 -8.43 27.96 -18.90
C ALA A 535 -9.64 28.01 -17.94
N ILE A 536 -10.38 26.90 -17.82
CA ILE A 536 -11.54 26.80 -16.91
C ILE A 536 -11.09 26.99 -15.45
N MET A 537 -9.99 26.35 -15.05
CA MET A 537 -9.46 26.47 -13.69
C MET A 537 -8.98 27.89 -13.38
N GLU A 538 -8.40 28.58 -14.35
CA GLU A 538 -8.00 30.00 -14.23
C GLU A 538 -9.24 30.91 -14.06
N GLU A 539 -10.28 30.70 -14.84
CA GLU A 539 -11.55 31.44 -14.69
C GLU A 539 -12.22 31.17 -13.34
N PHE A 540 -12.11 29.94 -12.83
CA PHE A 540 -12.59 29.61 -11.50
C PHE A 540 -11.72 30.27 -10.41
N TYR A 541 -10.41 30.27 -10.55
CA TYR A 541 -9.50 30.95 -9.64
C TYR A 541 -9.77 32.46 -9.58
N GLN A 542 -10.02 33.09 -10.73
CA GLN A 542 -10.39 34.52 -10.84
C GLN A 542 -11.81 34.81 -10.33
N GLY A 543 -12.59 33.80 -9.91
CA GLY A 543 -13.95 33.97 -9.41
C GLY A 543 -15.01 34.27 -10.47
N LYS A 544 -14.67 34.15 -11.76
CA LYS A 544 -15.63 34.28 -12.90
C LYS A 544 -16.61 33.12 -12.90
N ILE A 545 -16.13 31.91 -12.71
CA ILE A 545 -16.94 30.71 -12.51
C ILE A 545 -17.25 30.58 -11.01
N LYS A 546 -18.52 30.38 -10.66
CA LYS A 546 -18.99 30.25 -9.27
C LYS A 546 -19.20 28.80 -8.86
N LEU A 547 -19.62 27.94 -9.77
CA LEU A 547 -19.82 26.50 -9.56
C LEU A 547 -18.94 25.71 -10.51
N LEU A 548 -18.07 24.86 -9.99
CA LEU A 548 -17.23 23.99 -10.81
C LEU A 548 -17.66 22.53 -10.62
N VAL A 549 -18.22 21.94 -11.67
CA VAL A 549 -18.52 20.51 -11.73
C VAL A 549 -17.30 19.78 -12.29
N ALA A 550 -16.85 18.70 -11.64
CA ALA A 550 -15.68 18.00 -12.10
C ALA A 550 -15.67 16.51 -11.73
N THR A 551 -14.86 15.76 -12.43
CA THR A 551 -14.46 14.42 -12.01
C THR A 551 -13.24 14.48 -11.07
N THR A 552 -12.63 13.34 -10.71
CA THR A 552 -11.44 13.25 -9.84
C THR A 552 -10.23 14.08 -10.32
N VAL A 553 -10.27 14.67 -11.49
CA VAL A 553 -9.19 15.52 -12.04
C VAL A 553 -8.86 16.75 -11.16
N ILE A 554 -9.77 17.16 -10.25
CA ILE A 554 -9.54 18.25 -9.28
C ILE A 554 -8.54 17.88 -8.17
N GLU A 555 -8.14 16.62 -8.05
CA GLU A 555 -7.11 16.20 -7.07
C GLU A 555 -5.79 16.99 -7.23
N VAL A 556 -5.62 17.75 -8.34
CA VAL A 556 -4.40 18.47 -8.68
C VAL A 556 -4.45 19.94 -8.28
N GLY A 557 -3.82 20.27 -7.22
CA GLY A 557 -2.97 21.43 -6.91
C GLY A 557 -3.55 22.84 -6.85
N VAL A 558 -4.71 23.18 -7.40
CA VAL A 558 -5.16 24.58 -7.45
C VAL A 558 -5.76 25.04 -6.12
N ASN A 559 -5.16 26.09 -5.56
CA ASN A 559 -5.65 26.73 -4.35
C ASN A 559 -6.63 27.85 -4.70
N VAL A 560 -7.91 27.70 -4.39
CA VAL A 560 -8.94 28.73 -4.58
C VAL A 560 -9.46 29.17 -3.21
N PRO A 561 -8.97 30.29 -2.64
CA PRO A 561 -9.31 30.70 -1.27
C PRO A 561 -10.81 30.95 -1.05
N ASN A 562 -11.55 31.38 -2.10
CA ASN A 562 -12.98 31.66 -2.03
C ASN A 562 -13.87 30.42 -2.17
N ALA A 563 -13.30 29.26 -2.52
CA ALA A 563 -14.05 28.02 -2.61
C ALA A 563 -14.25 27.44 -1.19
N SER A 564 -15.47 27.56 -0.68
CA SER A 564 -15.83 27.16 0.69
C SER A 564 -16.73 25.94 0.74
N ILE A 565 -17.23 25.46 -0.40
CA ILE A 565 -18.15 24.32 -0.43
C ILE A 565 -17.63 23.25 -1.37
N MET A 566 -17.68 22.01 -0.90
CA MET A 566 -17.41 20.81 -1.68
C MET A 566 -18.61 19.86 -1.55
N VAL A 567 -19.24 19.53 -2.65
CA VAL A 567 -20.24 18.47 -2.72
C VAL A 567 -19.63 17.30 -3.48
N VAL A 568 -19.65 16.10 -2.90
CA VAL A 568 -19.16 14.89 -3.55
C VAL A 568 -20.34 13.96 -3.79
N GLU A 569 -20.70 13.79 -5.04
CA GLU A 569 -21.77 12.88 -5.47
C GLU A 569 -21.29 11.44 -5.41
N HIS A 570 -22.16 10.53 -4.98
CA HIS A 570 -21.85 9.10 -4.83
C HIS A 570 -20.53 8.85 -4.09
N ALA A 571 -20.35 9.51 -2.95
CA ALA A 571 -19.12 9.51 -2.18
C ALA A 571 -18.62 8.09 -1.78
N GLN A 572 -19.51 7.10 -1.71
CA GLN A 572 -19.16 5.69 -1.47
C GLN A 572 -18.25 5.08 -2.54
N GLN A 573 -18.13 5.67 -3.72
CA GLN A 573 -17.25 5.19 -4.79
C GLN A 573 -15.80 5.68 -4.65
N PHE A 574 -15.55 6.65 -3.76
CA PHE A 574 -14.22 7.18 -3.50
C PHE A 574 -13.54 6.48 -2.34
N GLY A 575 -12.23 6.42 -2.37
CA GLY A 575 -11.43 6.03 -1.22
C GLY A 575 -11.33 7.14 -0.17
N LEU A 576 -11.00 6.77 1.08
CA LEU A 576 -10.85 7.75 2.17
C LEU A 576 -9.77 8.78 1.87
N SER A 577 -8.62 8.35 1.35
CA SER A 577 -7.52 9.25 0.96
C SER A 577 -7.94 10.24 -0.14
N GLN A 578 -8.74 9.81 -1.13
CA GLN A 578 -9.27 10.67 -2.19
C GLN A 578 -10.27 11.70 -1.62
N LEU A 579 -11.23 11.26 -0.79
CA LEU A 579 -12.18 12.15 -0.15
C LEU A 579 -11.47 13.19 0.73
N HIS A 580 -10.42 12.78 1.42
CA HIS A 580 -9.60 13.69 2.24
C HIS A 580 -8.88 14.74 1.38
N GLN A 581 -8.27 14.33 0.27
CA GLN A 581 -7.63 15.26 -0.67
C GLN A 581 -8.64 16.26 -1.26
N LEU A 582 -9.83 15.80 -1.66
CA LEU A 582 -10.92 16.65 -2.13
C LEU A 582 -11.35 17.63 -1.03
N ARG A 583 -11.58 17.15 0.19
CA ARG A 583 -11.90 18.00 1.35
C ARG A 583 -10.83 19.07 1.57
N GLY A 584 -9.56 18.75 1.41
CA GLY A 584 -8.44 19.68 1.55
C GLY A 584 -8.38 20.79 0.49
N ARG A 585 -9.20 20.74 -0.58
CA ARG A 585 -9.29 21.79 -1.61
C ARG A 585 -10.10 22.99 -1.17
N ILE A 586 -10.90 22.87 -0.13
CA ILE A 586 -11.65 23.97 0.48
C ILE A 586 -11.04 24.35 1.85
N GLY A 587 -11.55 25.39 2.49
CA GLY A 587 -11.11 25.79 3.82
C GLY A 587 -9.75 26.52 3.85
N ARG A 588 -9.40 27.19 2.78
CA ARG A 588 -8.14 27.95 2.66
C ARG A 588 -8.33 29.46 2.77
N GLY A 589 -9.58 29.91 2.86
CA GLY A 589 -9.95 31.31 3.08
C GLY A 589 -10.47 31.57 4.49
N GLU A 590 -10.95 32.79 4.71
CA GLU A 590 -11.44 33.27 6.01
C GLU A 590 -12.86 32.74 6.34
N TYR A 591 -13.52 32.02 5.41
CA TYR A 591 -14.91 31.63 5.55
C TYR A 591 -15.08 30.21 6.09
N ALA A 592 -16.21 29.96 6.74
CA ALA A 592 -16.59 28.61 7.16
C ALA A 592 -16.74 27.72 5.91
N SER A 593 -16.19 26.52 5.97
CA SER A 593 -16.18 25.63 4.81
C SER A 593 -16.88 24.32 5.11
N TYR A 594 -17.56 23.80 4.09
CA TYR A 594 -18.48 22.67 4.19
C TYR A 594 -18.14 21.61 3.14
N CYS A 595 -17.90 20.38 3.59
CA CYS A 595 -17.74 19.21 2.73
C CYS A 595 -18.98 18.33 2.90
N ILE A 596 -19.78 18.17 1.84
CA ILE A 596 -21.02 17.40 1.88
C ILE A 596 -20.83 16.16 1.00
N LEU A 597 -20.88 15.00 1.64
CA LEU A 597 -20.74 13.69 1.02
C LEU A 597 -22.13 13.11 0.77
N VAL A 598 -22.51 12.97 -0.49
CA VAL A 598 -23.79 12.35 -0.89
C VAL A 598 -23.56 10.85 -1.06
N SER A 599 -24.24 10.02 -0.26
CA SER A 599 -24.04 8.57 -0.27
C SER A 599 -25.33 7.82 0.02
N ASP A 600 -25.54 6.70 -0.68
CA ASP A 600 -26.67 5.81 -0.48
C ASP A 600 -26.50 4.82 0.69
N GLY A 601 -25.28 4.66 1.22
CA GLY A 601 -24.97 3.86 2.41
C GLY A 601 -25.35 2.37 2.33
N LYS A 602 -25.49 1.79 1.13
CA LYS A 602 -26.03 0.42 0.95
C LYS A 602 -25.15 -0.68 1.51
N THR A 603 -23.83 -0.52 1.51
CA THR A 603 -22.88 -1.51 2.03
C THR A 603 -22.29 -1.09 3.37
N GLU A 604 -21.95 -2.07 4.23
CA GLU A 604 -21.35 -1.81 5.52
C GLU A 604 -20.01 -1.04 5.40
N ASN A 605 -19.16 -1.43 4.44
CA ASN A 605 -17.91 -0.74 4.16
C ASN A 605 -18.11 0.71 3.69
N ALA A 606 -19.17 0.99 2.93
CA ALA A 606 -19.50 2.35 2.53
C ALA A 606 -19.92 3.20 3.73
N ARG A 607 -20.79 2.67 4.59
CA ARG A 607 -21.20 3.36 5.85
C ARG A 607 -20.01 3.67 6.73
N ARG A 608 -19.16 2.66 6.97
CA ARG A 608 -17.97 2.84 7.82
C ARG A 608 -17.02 3.91 7.27
N ARG A 609 -16.77 3.94 5.95
CA ARG A 609 -15.97 5.01 5.33
C ARG A 609 -16.57 6.39 5.53
N MET A 610 -17.88 6.53 5.39
CA MET A 610 -18.58 7.81 5.58
C MET A 610 -18.51 8.25 7.04
N GLU A 611 -18.73 7.35 7.99
CA GLU A 611 -18.61 7.61 9.43
C GLU A 611 -17.21 8.10 9.81
N ILE A 612 -16.18 7.45 9.29
CA ILE A 612 -14.78 7.85 9.52
C ILE A 612 -14.53 9.26 8.95
N MET A 613 -14.99 9.56 7.73
CA MET A 613 -14.83 10.88 7.12
C MET A 613 -15.54 12.00 7.89
N GLU A 614 -16.69 11.71 8.52
CA GLU A 614 -17.44 12.67 9.34
C GLU A 614 -16.83 12.84 10.74
N SER A 615 -16.23 11.79 11.31
CA SER A 615 -15.69 11.78 12.67
C SER A 615 -14.35 12.49 12.83
N THR A 616 -13.50 12.50 11.80
CA THR A 616 -12.14 13.07 11.87
C THR A 616 -11.76 13.95 10.70
N THR A 617 -10.97 14.98 10.99
CA THR A 617 -10.32 15.82 9.97
C THR A 617 -8.83 15.49 9.82
N ASP A 618 -8.27 14.64 10.66
CA ASP A 618 -6.86 14.25 10.65
C ASP A 618 -6.59 13.26 9.49
N GLY A 619 -5.75 13.70 8.54
CA GLY A 619 -5.40 12.90 7.37
C GLY A 619 -4.59 11.65 7.71
N PHE A 620 -3.80 11.64 8.78
CA PHE A 620 -3.03 10.46 9.19
C PHE A 620 -3.94 9.37 9.74
N VAL A 621 -4.92 9.74 10.57
CA VAL A 621 -5.94 8.81 11.06
C VAL A 621 -6.75 8.23 9.89
N LEU A 622 -7.13 9.09 8.93
CA LEU A 622 -7.85 8.64 7.73
C LEU A 622 -7.02 7.67 6.88
N ALA A 623 -5.71 7.90 6.75
CA ALA A 623 -4.84 7.02 6.00
C ALA A 623 -4.68 5.65 6.68
N GLU A 624 -4.59 5.60 8.01
CA GLU A 624 -4.55 4.35 8.78
C GLU A 624 -5.86 3.57 8.64
N GLU A 625 -7.00 4.24 8.72
CA GLU A 625 -8.31 3.60 8.53
C GLU A 625 -8.55 3.17 7.06
N ASP A 626 -8.06 3.94 6.07
CA ASP A 626 -8.13 3.55 4.65
C ASP A 626 -7.32 2.27 4.40
N LEU A 627 -6.15 2.16 5.03
CA LEU A 627 -5.32 0.96 4.98
C LEU A 627 -6.05 -0.25 5.58
N LYS A 628 -6.67 -0.11 6.75
CA LYS A 628 -7.46 -1.16 7.39
C LYS A 628 -8.67 -1.62 6.56
N LEU A 629 -9.30 -0.71 5.81
CA LEU A 629 -10.51 -1.01 5.02
C LEU A 629 -10.23 -1.61 3.65
N ARG A 630 -9.14 -1.20 2.98
CA ARG A 630 -8.83 -1.63 1.61
C ARG A 630 -8.00 -2.90 1.53
N GLY A 631 -7.22 -3.16 2.54
CA GLY A 631 -6.17 -4.15 2.48
C GLY A 631 -4.90 -3.68 1.73
N PRO A 632 -3.68 -4.20 2.10
CA PRO A 632 -2.40 -3.77 1.53
C PRO A 632 -2.25 -4.09 0.06
N GLY A 633 -2.91 -5.16 -0.42
CA GLY A 633 -2.75 -5.64 -1.79
C GLY A 633 -3.05 -4.58 -2.87
N GLN A 634 -4.00 -3.68 -2.62
CA GLN A 634 -4.29 -2.57 -3.55
C GLN A 634 -3.33 -1.38 -3.41
N PHE A 635 -2.75 -1.18 -2.24
CA PHE A 635 -1.78 -0.10 -2.00
C PHE A 635 -0.42 -0.44 -2.60
N PHE A 636 0.04 -1.67 -2.43
CA PHE A 636 1.28 -2.17 -3.03
C PHE A 636 1.15 -2.44 -4.52
N GLY A 637 -0.03 -2.80 -5.05
CA GLY A 637 -0.25 -3.01 -6.48
C GLY A 637 0.00 -1.78 -7.35
N SER A 638 -0.12 -0.57 -6.81
CA SER A 638 0.26 0.67 -7.49
C SER A 638 1.74 1.05 -7.31
N MET A 639 2.45 0.40 -6.38
CA MET A 639 3.86 0.65 -6.03
C MET A 639 4.80 -0.52 -6.38
N GLN A 640 4.39 -1.43 -7.26
CA GLN A 640 5.06 -2.70 -7.61
C GLN A 640 6.53 -2.61 -8.08
N HIS A 641 7.20 -1.49 -7.94
CA HIS A 641 8.57 -1.32 -8.44
C HIS A 641 9.63 -1.12 -7.35
N GLY A 642 9.48 -1.68 -6.14
CA GLY A 642 10.52 -1.46 -5.13
C GLY A 642 10.59 -2.37 -3.90
N LEU A 643 9.58 -3.19 -3.61
CA LEU A 643 9.63 -4.13 -2.48
C LEU A 643 9.57 -5.58 -2.96
N PRO A 644 10.30 -6.49 -2.30
CA PRO A 644 10.19 -7.93 -2.55
C PRO A 644 8.78 -8.43 -2.25
N ASP A 645 8.34 -9.46 -2.98
CA ASP A 645 7.10 -10.17 -2.65
C ASP A 645 7.20 -10.81 -1.28
N LEU A 646 6.33 -10.41 -0.35
CA LEU A 646 6.25 -10.97 0.99
C LEU A 646 5.59 -12.35 0.94
N LYS A 647 6.27 -13.36 1.51
CA LYS A 647 5.80 -14.75 1.53
C LYS A 647 4.99 -15.08 2.79
N MET A 648 5.35 -14.51 3.93
CA MET A 648 4.76 -14.79 5.25
C MET A 648 4.16 -13.56 5.89
N ALA A 649 4.89 -12.44 5.88
CA ALA A 649 4.47 -11.21 6.51
C ALA A 649 3.34 -10.53 5.74
N ASP A 650 2.40 -10.00 6.49
CA ASP A 650 1.32 -9.15 5.98
C ASP A 650 1.49 -7.76 6.61
N VAL A 651 1.92 -6.80 5.80
CA VAL A 651 2.29 -5.45 6.31
C VAL A 651 1.16 -4.76 7.08
N GLU A 652 -0.11 -5.15 6.86
CA GLU A 652 -1.24 -4.60 7.64
C GLU A 652 -1.36 -5.23 9.01
N ARG A 653 -1.37 -6.56 9.02
CA ARG A 653 -1.61 -7.33 10.24
C ARG A 653 -0.39 -7.32 11.14
N ASP A 654 0.80 -7.20 10.52
CA ASP A 654 2.09 -7.39 11.18
C ASP A 654 2.83 -6.06 11.40
N ILE A 655 2.10 -4.92 11.51
CA ILE A 655 2.67 -3.59 11.75
C ILE A 655 3.57 -3.57 12.98
N ASP A 656 3.12 -4.17 14.08
CA ASP A 656 3.90 -4.25 15.32
C ASP A 656 5.18 -5.07 15.12
N ILE A 657 5.10 -6.15 14.33
CA ILE A 657 6.24 -6.99 13.97
C ILE A 657 7.23 -6.18 13.11
N LEU A 658 6.73 -5.40 12.15
CA LEU A 658 7.56 -4.53 11.32
C LEU A 658 8.34 -3.49 12.15
N LEU A 659 7.69 -2.86 13.11
CA LEU A 659 8.34 -1.88 13.99
C LEU A 659 9.41 -2.54 14.87
N GLN A 660 9.15 -3.74 15.38
CA GLN A 660 10.11 -4.53 16.16
C GLN A 660 11.28 -4.96 15.28
N ALA A 661 11.02 -5.51 14.10
CA ALA A 661 12.03 -5.93 13.14
C ALA A 661 12.94 -4.76 12.69
N ARG A 662 12.36 -3.55 12.49
CA ARG A 662 13.15 -2.35 12.17
C ARG A 662 14.06 -1.93 13.32
N ARG A 663 13.58 -1.96 14.58
CA ARG A 663 14.45 -1.68 15.74
C ARG A 663 15.61 -2.65 15.82
N ALA A 664 15.32 -3.93 15.67
CA ALA A 664 16.34 -4.98 15.63
C ALA A 664 17.33 -4.77 14.46
N ALA A 665 16.87 -4.39 13.29
CA ALA A 665 17.73 -4.13 12.13
C ALA A 665 18.65 -2.91 12.35
N LEU A 666 18.14 -1.83 12.97
CA LEU A 666 18.94 -0.66 13.34
C LEU A 666 20.06 -1.03 14.33
N GLU A 667 19.81 -1.92 15.30
CA GLU A 667 20.79 -2.42 16.23
C GLU A 667 21.83 -3.35 15.59
N SER A 668 21.46 -3.98 14.46
CA SER A 668 22.26 -5.01 13.79
C SER A 668 23.19 -4.45 12.72
N VAL A 669 22.78 -3.41 12.00
CA VAL A 669 23.46 -2.94 10.78
C VAL A 669 24.89 -2.45 11.02
N ASP A 670 25.18 -1.96 12.23
CA ASP A 670 26.52 -1.50 12.62
C ASP A 670 27.40 -2.59 13.24
N ARG A 671 26.89 -3.82 13.39
CA ARG A 671 27.60 -4.95 13.99
C ARG A 671 28.01 -5.97 12.92
N PRO A 672 29.31 -6.04 12.56
CA PRO A 672 29.80 -6.97 11.52
C PRO A 672 29.48 -8.43 11.78
N GLU A 673 29.50 -8.85 13.06
CA GLU A 673 29.17 -10.22 13.47
C GLU A 673 27.70 -10.60 13.18
N TYR A 674 26.76 -9.63 13.20
CA TYR A 674 25.36 -9.86 12.82
C TYR A 674 25.20 -9.87 11.30
N MET A 675 25.86 -8.94 10.62
CA MET A 675 25.80 -8.85 9.16
C MET A 675 26.42 -10.08 8.47
N SER A 676 27.39 -10.75 9.09
CA SER A 676 27.94 -12.00 8.55
C SER A 676 26.88 -13.10 8.37
N ARG A 677 25.80 -13.09 9.16
CA ARG A 677 24.67 -14.03 9.06
C ARG A 677 23.56 -13.51 8.13
N VAL A 678 23.30 -12.20 8.18
CA VAL A 678 22.23 -11.55 7.43
C VAL A 678 22.53 -11.47 5.93
N LEU A 679 23.78 -11.14 5.54
CA LEU A 679 24.15 -10.95 4.15
C LEU A 679 23.97 -12.22 3.26
N PRO A 680 24.37 -13.44 3.70
CA PRO A 680 24.09 -14.64 2.92
C PRO A 680 22.60 -14.91 2.74
N ALA A 681 21.78 -14.67 3.77
CA ALA A 681 20.34 -14.85 3.70
C ALA A 681 19.66 -13.83 2.78
N LEU A 682 20.09 -12.57 2.82
CA LEU A 682 19.64 -11.52 1.89
C LEU A 682 19.96 -11.89 0.43
N ARG A 683 21.16 -12.39 0.17
CA ARG A 683 21.55 -12.86 -1.17
C ARG A 683 20.69 -14.02 -1.63
N LEU A 684 20.46 -15.00 -0.77
CA LEU A 684 19.67 -16.19 -1.11
C LEU A 684 18.20 -15.85 -1.41
N GLN A 685 17.59 -14.95 -0.63
CA GLN A 685 16.14 -14.68 -0.72
C GLN A 685 15.79 -13.54 -1.68
N TYR A 686 16.69 -12.55 -1.87
CA TYR A 686 16.37 -11.28 -2.53
C TYR A 686 17.45 -10.84 -3.55
N GLN A 687 18.20 -11.80 -4.12
CA GLN A 687 19.38 -11.54 -4.96
C GLN A 687 19.10 -10.57 -6.12
N GLU A 688 18.00 -10.72 -6.86
CA GLU A 688 17.68 -9.83 -7.99
C GLU A 688 17.28 -8.42 -7.56
N GLN A 689 16.64 -8.27 -6.41
CA GLN A 689 16.06 -6.99 -5.98
C GLN A 689 17.05 -6.09 -5.25
N PHE A 690 17.92 -6.67 -4.40
CA PHE A 690 18.93 -5.90 -3.69
C PHE A 690 20.25 -5.76 -4.47
N MET A 691 20.62 -6.69 -5.36
CA MET A 691 21.83 -6.58 -6.20
C MET A 691 21.70 -5.46 -7.23
N ASN A 692 20.57 -5.32 -7.92
CA ASN A 692 20.31 -4.21 -8.86
C ASN A 692 20.34 -2.83 -8.18
N ILE A 693 20.08 -2.77 -6.88
CA ILE A 693 20.13 -1.55 -6.09
C ILE A 693 21.54 -1.33 -5.50
N MET A 694 22.29 -2.41 -5.24
CA MET A 694 23.69 -2.34 -4.76
C MET A 694 24.71 -2.04 -5.85
N GLU A 695 24.40 -2.33 -7.12
CA GLU A 695 25.29 -2.09 -8.28
C GLU A 695 25.07 -0.71 -8.93
N ASN A 696 23.96 -0.03 -8.65
CA ASN A 696 23.67 1.35 -9.06
C ASN A 696 23.82 2.32 -7.88
#